data_949a37ef5cfe8be88bf3e22b4086671c
#
_entry.id   949a37ef5cfe8be88bf3e22b4086671c
#
_cell.length_a   1.000
_cell.length_b   1.000
_cell.length_c   1.000
_cell.angle_alpha   90.00
_cell.angle_beta   90.00
_cell.angle_gamma   90.00
#
_symmetry.space_group_name_H-M   'P 1'
#
loop_
_entity.id
_entity.type
_entity.pdbx_description
1 polymer ?
#
loop_
_entity_poly.entity_id
_entity_poly.type
_entity_poly.pdbx_seq_one_letter_code
_entity_poly.pdbx_strand_id
1 'polypeptide(L)'
;MISSVGRWTRLRIIGCGVVFAVLFAAVGRRAYQLQVGDESERLRTLAEEQYLREIELPPRRGRILDHNGAELASTADVDSIYCNPRRLSDPREAARQLAKILGMDRKELAQKLGQKRFFAWVKRKVTPEEVEAVKALELPGLAFVREPRRFYPNRMLAATVMGHSGADGRGLDGVELAFDKHLRGQSSSVLGVRDALGRDLFVDGMGEAASRAGSDVVLTIDRYLTFVTERAITEAQERHHAKGVVAVVMDPHSGNLLALASVPSYNPNDPSGAAERGARNRAITDSFEPGSTMKTFTIAAALDAGVVRPDDRFDCQMGRMMVGKYTIHDTHPHGALTAAEVFKFSSNIGATKIARRLGRQPLADALARFGFGRPTGLGLPGERGGILRTVDKWGDIGFANVSFGQGMTATPLQIVSGMAAIAAGGVYHPPRIVARVVHPDGRFEAVAERPAVRVISEKAARAMTSIMVGVTETGGTARAAAIDGYAVAGKTGTAQKVSGGHYDASKWVSSFIGFAPADNPRVAIAVLVDEPQGGHLGGAVAAPIFREIAEQALRYLHVPPSPALLAKKAAGGRAGDAKPVDVNAGGTRTRAASSDSAGDVDVDERPGSDVALAAPEDGAESPVGPAGTDEAQDGGRGWETVALGDGTDVDQTNADETGDGDGDDARRVPAARITVPDFSGLTVAAALRAAHRSGVELALDDGAAVTGVALRQRPAPGPAERGVVCRVVFGRGN
;
A
#
# COMPACT_ATOMS: atom_id res chain seq x y z
N MET A 1 -43.44 -53.83 90.06
CA MET A 1 -42.30 -53.64 89.16
C MET A 1 -42.67 -52.99 87.80
N ILE A 2 -43.95 -52.66 87.54
CA ILE A 2 -44.38 -52.10 86.21
C ILE A 2 -44.23 -50.56 86.17
N SER A 3 -44.08 -49.82 87.25
CA SER A 3 -44.02 -48.34 87.24
C SER A 3 -42.63 -47.73 86.99
N SER A 4 -41.57 -48.47 87.16
CA SER A 4 -40.21 -47.98 86.94
C SER A 4 -39.78 -48.02 85.46
N VAL A 5 -40.24 -49.00 84.69
CA VAL A 5 -39.96 -49.15 83.28
C VAL A 5 -40.57 -47.99 82.47
N GLY A 6 -41.81 -47.59 82.85
CA GLY A 6 -42.48 -46.46 82.16
C GLY A 6 -41.79 -45.09 82.35
N ARG A 7 -41.15 -44.89 83.51
CA ARG A 7 -40.38 -43.65 83.77
C ARG A 7 -39.08 -43.59 82.96
N TRP A 8 -38.34 -44.67 82.80
CA TRP A 8 -37.11 -44.75 82.02
C TRP A 8 -37.38 -44.62 80.53
N THR A 9 -38.46 -45.26 80.07
CA THR A 9 -38.84 -45.12 78.67
C THR A 9 -39.24 -43.67 78.28
N ARG A 10 -40.04 -43.01 79.21
CA ARG A 10 -40.36 -41.58 78.99
C ARG A 10 -39.13 -40.69 79.00
N LEU A 11 -38.17 -40.90 79.98
CA LEU A 11 -36.94 -40.17 80.04
C LEU A 11 -36.08 -40.35 78.75
N ARG A 12 -36.02 -41.56 78.19
CA ARG A 12 -35.33 -41.83 76.89
C ARG A 12 -36.04 -41.15 75.77
N ILE A 13 -37.35 -41.17 75.69
CA ILE A 13 -38.09 -40.46 74.62
C ILE A 13 -37.93 -38.95 74.78
N ILE A 14 -37.99 -38.39 75.96
CA ILE A 14 -37.68 -36.97 76.16
C ILE A 14 -36.23 -36.67 75.80
N GLY A 15 -35.26 -37.50 76.18
CA GLY A 15 -33.86 -37.35 75.84
C GLY A 15 -33.63 -37.38 74.37
N CYS A 16 -34.22 -38.33 73.61
CA CYS A 16 -34.21 -38.37 72.19
C CYS A 16 -34.85 -37.10 71.53
N GLY A 17 -36.00 -36.69 72.09
CA GLY A 17 -36.67 -35.45 71.62
C GLY A 17 -35.82 -34.23 71.84
N VAL A 18 -35.11 -34.09 72.94
CA VAL A 18 -34.17 -32.98 73.17
C VAL A 18 -32.99 -33.05 72.24
N VAL A 19 -32.42 -34.23 71.99
CA VAL A 19 -31.34 -34.39 71.00
C VAL A 19 -31.79 -34.00 69.63
N PHE A 20 -33.00 -34.45 69.16
CA PHE A 20 -33.57 -34.02 67.90
C PHE A 20 -33.83 -32.52 67.83
N ALA A 21 -34.37 -31.92 68.85
CA ALA A 21 -34.60 -30.48 68.92
C ALA A 21 -33.30 -29.68 68.81
N VAL A 22 -32.23 -30.12 69.51
CA VAL A 22 -30.90 -29.51 69.38
C VAL A 22 -30.32 -29.67 68.00
N LEU A 23 -30.45 -30.85 67.37
CA LEU A 23 -30.03 -31.08 65.99
C LEU A 23 -30.80 -30.21 65.01
N PHE A 24 -32.13 -30.12 65.15
CA PHE A 24 -32.93 -29.24 64.29
C PHE A 24 -32.59 -27.77 64.51
N ALA A 25 -32.36 -27.33 65.77
CA ALA A 25 -31.91 -25.97 66.01
C ALA A 25 -30.53 -25.68 65.43
N ALA A 26 -29.60 -26.64 65.49
CA ALA A 26 -28.27 -26.53 64.85
C ALA A 26 -28.37 -26.46 63.34
N VAL A 27 -29.20 -27.32 62.72
CA VAL A 27 -29.46 -27.29 61.28
C VAL A 27 -30.14 -25.98 60.83
N GLY A 28 -31.16 -25.55 61.62
CA GLY A 28 -31.85 -24.28 61.36
C GLY A 28 -30.90 -23.07 61.49
N ARG A 29 -30.03 -23.05 62.48
CA ARG A 29 -29.01 -22.05 62.65
C ARG A 29 -28.02 -22.05 61.46
N ARG A 30 -27.60 -23.23 61.03
CA ARG A 30 -26.67 -23.34 59.85
C ARG A 30 -27.37 -22.92 58.60
N ALA A 31 -28.61 -23.29 58.34
CA ALA A 31 -29.42 -22.86 57.26
C ALA A 31 -29.59 -21.33 57.24
N TYR A 32 -29.86 -20.74 58.41
CA TYR A 32 -29.96 -19.27 58.53
C TYR A 32 -28.63 -18.57 58.22
N GLN A 33 -27.49 -19.08 58.73
CA GLN A 33 -26.18 -18.54 58.43
C GLN A 33 -25.85 -18.59 56.91
N LEU A 34 -26.23 -19.67 56.22
CA LEU A 34 -25.98 -19.85 54.79
C LEU A 34 -26.92 -19.04 53.90
N GLN A 35 -28.17 -18.74 54.35
CA GLN A 35 -29.18 -18.09 53.54
C GLN A 35 -29.37 -16.60 53.84
N VAL A 36 -29.07 -16.13 55.04
CA VAL A 36 -29.36 -14.76 55.51
C VAL A 36 -28.16 -14.09 56.15
N GLY A 37 -27.19 -14.82 56.70
CA GLY A 37 -25.99 -14.28 57.34
C GLY A 37 -24.91 -13.87 56.34
N ASP A 38 -23.78 -13.35 56.85
CA ASP A 38 -22.62 -12.85 56.05
C ASP A 38 -22.05 -13.88 55.06
N GLU A 39 -22.24 -15.21 55.36
CA GLU A 39 -21.87 -16.27 54.41
C GLU A 39 -22.78 -16.31 53.19
N SER A 40 -24.00 -15.75 53.23
CA SER A 40 -24.92 -15.74 52.08
C SER A 40 -24.44 -14.83 50.96
N GLU A 41 -23.85 -13.69 51.27
CA GLU A 41 -23.24 -12.80 50.25
C GLU A 41 -22.04 -13.46 49.56
N ARG A 42 -21.18 -14.10 50.36
CA ARG A 42 -20.05 -14.85 49.81
C ARG A 42 -20.48 -16.01 48.91
N LEU A 43 -21.53 -16.73 49.29
CA LEU A 43 -22.09 -17.83 48.49
C LEU A 43 -22.80 -17.31 47.22
N ARG A 44 -23.45 -16.14 47.29
CA ARG A 44 -24.01 -15.46 46.14
C ARG A 44 -22.90 -15.03 45.17
N THR A 45 -21.85 -14.39 45.65
CA THR A 45 -20.71 -14.00 44.83
C THR A 45 -20.06 -15.21 44.14
N LEU A 46 -19.82 -16.30 44.88
CA LEU A 46 -19.30 -17.55 44.31
C LEU A 46 -20.26 -18.20 43.32
N ALA A 47 -21.57 -18.09 43.55
CA ALA A 47 -22.57 -18.55 42.55
C ALA A 47 -22.60 -17.67 41.33
N GLU A 48 -22.52 -16.33 41.49
CA GLU A 48 -22.41 -15.38 40.37
C GLU A 48 -21.13 -15.59 39.58
N GLU A 49 -19.98 -15.81 40.22
CA GLU A 49 -18.73 -16.17 39.55
C GLU A 49 -18.80 -17.50 38.78
N GLN A 50 -19.65 -18.45 39.23
CA GLN A 50 -19.90 -19.72 38.50
C GLN A 50 -20.79 -19.54 37.27
N TYR A 51 -21.73 -18.59 37.29
CA TYR A 51 -22.70 -18.36 36.21
C TYR A 51 -22.31 -17.21 35.30
N LEU A 52 -21.62 -16.19 35.82
CA LEU A 52 -21.13 -15.04 35.06
C LEU A 52 -19.72 -15.32 34.56
N ARG A 53 -19.56 -15.33 33.26
CA ARG A 53 -18.24 -15.40 32.64
C ARG A 53 -18.08 -14.20 31.73
N GLU A 54 -16.97 -13.54 31.86
CA GLU A 54 -16.55 -12.54 30.89
C GLU A 54 -16.17 -13.24 29.61
N ILE A 55 -16.96 -13.02 28.55
CA ILE A 55 -16.71 -13.54 27.22
C ILE A 55 -16.08 -12.40 26.42
N GLU A 56 -14.82 -12.59 26.08
CA GLU A 56 -14.09 -11.64 25.23
C GLU A 56 -14.58 -11.79 23.79
N LEU A 57 -15.24 -10.76 23.27
CA LEU A 57 -15.66 -10.68 21.86
C LEU A 57 -14.52 -10.06 21.07
N PRO A 58 -13.97 -10.77 20.08
CA PRO A 58 -12.96 -10.21 19.21
C PRO A 58 -13.56 -9.04 18.41
N PRO A 59 -12.84 -7.92 18.28
CA PRO A 59 -13.34 -6.76 17.55
C PRO A 59 -13.44 -7.06 16.07
N ARG A 60 -14.40 -6.44 15.40
CA ARG A 60 -14.44 -6.43 13.94
C ARG A 60 -13.33 -5.52 13.42
N ARG A 61 -12.41 -6.08 12.63
CA ARG A 61 -11.35 -5.32 11.98
C ARG A 61 -11.94 -4.40 10.91
N GLY A 62 -11.55 -3.12 10.92
CA GLY A 62 -12.00 -2.11 9.95
C GLY A 62 -11.64 -2.46 8.50
N ARG A 63 -12.32 -1.86 7.57
CA ARG A 63 -12.12 -2.10 6.13
C ARG A 63 -10.88 -1.38 5.62
N ILE A 64 -10.30 -1.91 4.54
CA ILE A 64 -9.34 -1.18 3.71
C ILE A 64 -10.06 -0.88 2.40
N LEU A 65 -10.13 0.39 2.05
CA LEU A 65 -10.86 0.91 0.90
C LEU A 65 -9.88 1.56 -0.08
N ASP A 66 -10.19 1.50 -1.36
CA ASP A 66 -9.50 2.32 -2.35
C ASP A 66 -9.94 3.79 -2.25
N HIS A 67 -9.36 4.68 -3.05
CA HIS A 67 -9.67 6.11 -2.96
C HIS A 67 -11.12 6.44 -3.34
N ASN A 68 -11.81 5.58 -4.10
CA ASN A 68 -13.22 5.69 -4.48
C ASN A 68 -14.16 5.03 -3.47
N GLY A 69 -13.65 4.39 -2.41
CA GLY A 69 -14.43 3.68 -1.41
C GLY A 69 -14.75 2.22 -1.77
N ALA A 70 -14.12 1.65 -2.80
CA ALA A 70 -14.26 0.25 -3.12
C ALA A 70 -13.48 -0.63 -2.13
N GLU A 71 -14.08 -1.73 -1.67
CA GLU A 71 -13.46 -2.61 -0.68
C GLU A 71 -12.28 -3.39 -1.28
N LEU A 72 -11.11 -3.24 -0.64
CA LEU A 72 -9.92 -4.03 -0.89
C LEU A 72 -9.74 -5.13 0.17
N ALA A 73 -10.14 -4.85 1.41
CA ALA A 73 -10.22 -5.82 2.49
C ALA A 73 -11.39 -5.51 3.42
N SER A 74 -12.14 -6.55 3.83
CA SER A 74 -13.26 -6.44 4.75
C SER A 74 -13.24 -7.58 5.77
N THR A 75 -14.12 -7.51 6.77
CA THR A 75 -14.28 -8.55 7.79
C THR A 75 -15.68 -9.12 7.70
N ALA A 76 -15.79 -10.41 7.44
CA ALA A 76 -17.03 -11.17 7.43
C ALA A 76 -17.12 -12.09 8.64
N ASP A 77 -18.31 -12.25 9.21
CA ASP A 77 -18.55 -13.26 10.23
C ASP A 77 -18.75 -14.62 9.55
N VAL A 78 -17.93 -15.58 9.92
CA VAL A 78 -17.97 -16.95 9.40
C VAL A 78 -18.11 -17.93 10.56
N ASP A 79 -18.71 -19.09 10.29
CA ASP A 79 -18.86 -20.11 11.29
C ASP A 79 -17.54 -20.86 11.54
N SER A 80 -17.33 -21.25 12.78
CA SER A 80 -16.27 -22.15 13.26
C SER A 80 -16.93 -23.33 13.97
N ILE A 81 -16.45 -24.52 13.69
CA ILE A 81 -17.02 -25.76 14.23
C ILE A 81 -16.21 -26.19 15.46
N TYR A 82 -16.90 -26.40 16.56
CA TYR A 82 -16.32 -27.01 17.75
C TYR A 82 -17.16 -28.22 18.18
N CYS A 83 -16.56 -29.06 18.99
CA CYS A 83 -17.18 -30.26 19.52
C CYS A 83 -17.00 -30.35 21.01
N ASN A 84 -18.02 -30.91 21.70
CA ASN A 84 -17.86 -31.50 23.03
C ASN A 84 -17.62 -33.01 22.88
N PRO A 85 -16.35 -33.50 22.94
CA PRO A 85 -16.01 -34.90 22.69
C PRO A 85 -16.73 -35.88 23.59
N ARG A 86 -17.17 -35.46 24.81
CA ARG A 86 -17.90 -36.31 25.72
C ARG A 86 -19.34 -36.64 25.30
N ARG A 87 -19.87 -35.88 24.31
CA ARG A 87 -21.24 -36.10 23.77
C ARG A 87 -21.21 -36.95 22.49
N LEU A 88 -20.02 -37.23 21.96
CA LEU A 88 -19.91 -38.11 20.78
C LEU A 88 -20.03 -39.57 21.24
N SER A 89 -20.94 -40.32 20.61
CA SER A 89 -21.10 -41.75 20.84
C SER A 89 -19.96 -42.56 20.28
N ASP A 90 -19.48 -42.20 19.09
CA ASP A 90 -18.30 -42.78 18.43
C ASP A 90 -17.40 -41.70 17.83
N PRO A 91 -16.32 -41.26 18.55
CA PRO A 91 -15.39 -40.25 18.06
C PRO A 91 -14.63 -40.65 16.79
N ARG A 92 -14.42 -41.98 16.56
CA ARG A 92 -13.69 -42.43 15.36
C ARG A 92 -14.56 -42.35 14.11
N GLU A 93 -15.84 -42.70 14.21
CA GLU A 93 -16.79 -42.60 13.13
C GLU A 93 -17.11 -41.09 12.82
N ALA A 94 -17.31 -40.28 13.85
CA ALA A 94 -17.47 -38.83 13.69
C ALA A 94 -16.23 -38.21 12.97
N ALA A 95 -15.02 -38.59 13.36
CA ALA A 95 -13.81 -38.13 12.70
C ALA A 95 -13.74 -38.57 11.24
N ARG A 96 -14.22 -39.76 10.90
CA ARG A 96 -14.24 -40.25 9.52
C ARG A 96 -15.16 -39.40 8.63
N GLN A 97 -16.36 -39.11 9.13
CA GLN A 97 -17.36 -38.32 8.39
C GLN A 97 -16.91 -36.86 8.25
N LEU A 98 -16.46 -36.24 9.34
CA LEU A 98 -15.99 -34.85 9.35
C LEU A 98 -14.73 -34.66 8.49
N ALA A 99 -13.78 -35.58 8.54
CA ALA A 99 -12.54 -35.50 7.77
C ALA A 99 -12.82 -35.48 6.27
N LYS A 100 -13.82 -36.24 5.80
CA LYS A 100 -14.23 -36.27 4.39
C LYS A 100 -14.83 -34.93 3.92
N ILE A 101 -15.68 -34.31 4.75
CA ILE A 101 -16.34 -33.03 4.42
C ILE A 101 -15.36 -31.87 4.53
N LEU A 102 -14.55 -31.86 5.58
CA LEU A 102 -13.69 -30.73 5.94
C LEU A 102 -12.29 -30.78 5.30
N GLY A 103 -11.97 -31.84 4.55
CA GLY A 103 -10.67 -32.03 3.93
C GLY A 103 -9.51 -32.15 4.94
N MET A 104 -9.77 -32.77 6.11
CA MET A 104 -8.79 -32.86 7.21
C MET A 104 -8.21 -34.28 7.33
N ASP A 105 -7.05 -34.39 7.98
CA ASP A 105 -6.48 -35.69 8.31
C ASP A 105 -7.36 -36.43 9.33
N ARG A 106 -7.79 -37.65 8.96
CA ARG A 106 -8.68 -38.47 9.77
C ARG A 106 -8.07 -38.87 11.12
N LYS A 107 -6.76 -39.16 11.13
CA LYS A 107 -6.07 -39.65 12.34
C LYS A 107 -5.92 -38.53 13.35
N GLU A 108 -5.51 -37.36 12.89
CA GLU A 108 -5.40 -36.13 13.71
C GLU A 108 -6.75 -35.78 14.30
N LEU A 109 -7.81 -35.77 13.49
CA LEU A 109 -9.15 -35.46 13.94
C LEU A 109 -9.69 -36.49 14.95
N ALA A 110 -9.47 -37.78 14.71
CA ALA A 110 -9.85 -38.84 15.64
C ALA A 110 -9.13 -38.71 16.98
N GLN A 111 -7.86 -38.33 16.98
CA GLN A 111 -7.09 -38.06 18.19
C GLN A 111 -7.65 -36.87 18.96
N LYS A 112 -7.99 -35.78 18.28
CA LYS A 112 -8.62 -34.58 18.89
C LYS A 112 -9.98 -34.91 19.50
N LEU A 113 -10.83 -35.63 18.78
CA LEU A 113 -12.19 -35.98 19.20
C LEU A 113 -12.23 -37.10 20.25
N GLY A 114 -11.19 -37.93 20.31
CA GLY A 114 -11.07 -39.00 21.33
C GLY A 114 -10.64 -38.51 22.71
N GLN A 115 -10.29 -37.25 22.90
CA GLN A 115 -9.87 -36.69 24.18
C GLN A 115 -11.09 -36.47 25.09
N LYS A 116 -10.95 -36.81 26.39
CA LYS A 116 -12.00 -36.58 27.40
C LYS A 116 -12.11 -35.10 27.84
N ARG A 117 -12.27 -34.19 26.85
CA ARG A 117 -12.43 -32.75 27.05
C ARG A 117 -13.89 -32.33 26.85
N PHE A 118 -14.29 -31.20 27.41
CA PHE A 118 -15.61 -30.60 27.18
C PHE A 118 -15.67 -29.78 25.91
N PHE A 119 -14.49 -29.38 25.36
CA PHE A 119 -14.35 -28.52 24.18
C PHE A 119 -13.15 -28.91 23.34
N ALA A 120 -13.36 -29.01 22.04
CA ALA A 120 -12.30 -29.19 21.03
C ALA A 120 -12.70 -28.47 19.73
N TRP A 121 -11.80 -27.65 19.21
CA TRP A 121 -11.99 -27.12 17.86
C TRP A 121 -11.90 -28.25 16.84
N VAL A 122 -12.92 -28.34 15.99
CA VAL A 122 -12.93 -29.23 14.83
C VAL A 122 -12.23 -28.53 13.66
N LYS A 123 -12.83 -27.44 13.18
CA LYS A 123 -12.25 -26.57 12.16
C LYS A 123 -12.76 -25.14 12.36
N ARG A 124 -11.85 -24.19 12.34
CA ARG A 124 -12.22 -22.77 12.47
C ARG A 124 -12.42 -22.13 11.09
N LYS A 125 -13.30 -21.13 11.03
CA LYS A 125 -13.53 -20.27 9.85
C LYS A 125 -13.85 -21.09 8.59
N VAL A 126 -14.84 -21.96 8.70
CA VAL A 126 -15.32 -22.87 7.64
C VAL A 126 -16.15 -22.13 6.59
N THR A 127 -16.32 -22.76 5.41
CA THR A 127 -17.18 -22.21 4.35
C THR A 127 -18.66 -22.50 4.63
N PRO A 128 -19.60 -21.74 4.04
CA PRO A 128 -21.04 -22.01 4.17
C PRO A 128 -21.42 -23.44 3.73
N GLU A 129 -20.78 -23.95 2.68
CA GLU A 129 -21.02 -25.31 2.16
C GLU A 129 -20.57 -26.37 3.17
N GLU A 130 -19.41 -26.17 3.82
CA GLU A 130 -18.92 -27.03 4.90
C GLU A 130 -19.86 -27.01 6.10
N VAL A 131 -20.40 -25.84 6.45
CA VAL A 131 -21.36 -25.69 7.55
C VAL A 131 -22.62 -26.51 7.29
N GLU A 132 -23.21 -26.35 6.12
CA GLU A 132 -24.45 -27.11 5.75
C GLU A 132 -24.19 -28.60 5.69
N ALA A 133 -23.07 -29.04 5.11
CA ALA A 133 -22.71 -30.44 5.04
C ALA A 133 -22.46 -31.06 6.43
N VAL A 134 -21.87 -30.31 7.38
CA VAL A 134 -21.63 -30.79 8.73
C VAL A 134 -22.92 -30.76 9.57
N LYS A 135 -23.81 -29.76 9.38
CA LYS A 135 -25.13 -29.75 10.04
C LYS A 135 -25.97 -30.96 9.64
N ALA A 136 -25.92 -31.35 8.38
CA ALA A 136 -26.64 -32.51 7.86
C ALA A 136 -26.21 -33.86 8.48
N LEU A 137 -25.05 -33.92 9.16
CA LEU A 137 -24.63 -35.12 9.88
C LEU A 137 -25.34 -35.32 11.21
N GLU A 138 -26.00 -34.30 11.75
CA GLU A 138 -26.74 -34.30 13.04
C GLU A 138 -25.93 -34.94 14.20
N LEU A 139 -24.61 -34.77 14.20
CA LEU A 139 -23.75 -35.38 15.20
C LEU A 139 -23.94 -34.71 16.57
N PRO A 140 -24.28 -35.50 17.63
CA PRO A 140 -24.46 -34.92 18.95
C PRO A 140 -23.14 -34.37 19.49
N GLY A 141 -23.17 -33.15 20.05
CA GLY A 141 -21.98 -32.50 20.63
C GLY A 141 -21.22 -31.59 19.67
N LEU A 142 -21.57 -31.54 18.39
CA LEU A 142 -21.11 -30.48 17.50
C LEU A 142 -21.90 -29.18 17.72
N ALA A 143 -21.19 -28.06 17.63
CA ALA A 143 -21.81 -26.74 17.67
C ALA A 143 -21.01 -25.75 16.82
N PHE A 144 -21.63 -24.63 16.52
CA PHE A 144 -21.11 -23.59 15.65
C PHE A 144 -20.98 -22.29 16.42
N VAL A 145 -19.91 -21.56 16.18
CA VAL A 145 -19.71 -20.21 16.73
C VAL A 145 -19.25 -19.29 15.61
N ARG A 146 -19.80 -18.09 15.54
CA ARG A 146 -19.38 -17.08 14.57
C ARG A 146 -18.11 -16.40 15.02
N GLU A 147 -17.15 -16.33 14.11
CA GLU A 147 -15.88 -15.64 14.30
C GLU A 147 -15.61 -14.65 13.16
N PRO A 148 -15.04 -13.49 13.42
CA PRO A 148 -14.64 -12.57 12.37
C PRO A 148 -13.47 -13.18 11.57
N ARG A 149 -13.63 -13.19 10.24
CA ARG A 149 -12.61 -13.59 9.28
C ARG A 149 -12.29 -12.42 8.37
N ARG A 150 -10.99 -12.11 8.23
CA ARG A 150 -10.52 -11.16 7.26
C ARG A 150 -10.67 -11.74 5.86
N PHE A 151 -11.19 -10.93 4.95
CA PHE A 151 -11.49 -11.32 3.58
C PHE A 151 -11.00 -10.26 2.59
N TYR A 152 -10.36 -10.71 1.52
CA TYR A 152 -9.82 -9.89 0.46
C TYR A 152 -10.57 -10.22 -0.84
N PRO A 153 -11.63 -9.46 -1.19
CA PRO A 153 -12.55 -9.82 -2.28
C PRO A 153 -11.86 -9.86 -3.65
N ASN A 154 -10.84 -9.03 -3.83
CA ASN A 154 -10.11 -8.94 -5.09
C ASN A 154 -8.91 -9.91 -5.18
N ARG A 155 -8.78 -10.86 -4.24
CA ARG A 155 -7.71 -11.87 -4.20
C ARG A 155 -6.31 -11.25 -4.29
N MET A 156 -5.63 -11.37 -5.44
CA MET A 156 -4.24 -10.96 -5.61
C MET A 156 -4.08 -9.44 -5.79
N LEU A 157 -5.16 -8.71 -6.09
CA LEU A 157 -5.10 -7.28 -6.40
C LEU A 157 -4.58 -6.47 -5.20
N ALA A 158 -3.56 -5.65 -5.42
CA ALA A 158 -2.85 -4.85 -4.41
C ALA A 158 -2.30 -5.68 -3.22
N ALA A 159 -2.16 -7.00 -3.36
CA ALA A 159 -1.81 -7.91 -2.26
C ALA A 159 -0.50 -7.54 -1.57
N THR A 160 0.53 -7.22 -2.34
CA THR A 160 1.86 -6.84 -1.82
C THR A 160 1.87 -5.48 -1.11
N VAL A 161 0.86 -4.65 -1.34
CA VAL A 161 0.64 -3.36 -0.66
C VAL A 161 -0.21 -3.55 0.59
N MET A 162 -1.36 -4.24 0.44
CA MET A 162 -2.26 -4.48 1.57
C MET A 162 -1.60 -5.33 2.64
N GLY A 163 -0.80 -6.32 2.23
CA GLY A 163 -0.34 -7.35 3.13
C GLY A 163 -1.47 -8.30 3.52
N HIS A 164 -1.37 -8.91 4.69
CA HIS A 164 -2.38 -9.83 5.22
C HIS A 164 -2.43 -9.80 6.75
N SER A 165 -3.52 -10.32 7.29
CA SER A 165 -3.67 -10.49 8.75
C SER A 165 -3.55 -11.96 9.15
N GLY A 166 -3.05 -12.20 10.35
CA GLY A 166 -2.99 -13.53 10.97
C GLY A 166 -4.38 -14.06 11.39
N ALA A 167 -4.40 -15.30 11.82
CA ALA A 167 -5.61 -15.95 12.32
C ALA A 167 -6.19 -15.27 13.57
N ASP A 168 -5.34 -14.59 14.34
CA ASP A 168 -5.68 -13.80 15.53
C ASP A 168 -6.19 -12.37 15.19
N GLY A 169 -6.27 -12.03 13.91
CA GLY A 169 -6.73 -10.72 13.45
C GLY A 169 -5.68 -9.61 13.51
N ARG A 170 -4.41 -9.91 13.83
CA ARG A 170 -3.30 -8.94 13.77
C ARG A 170 -2.79 -8.79 12.36
N GLY A 171 -2.44 -7.57 11.96
CA GLY A 171 -1.74 -7.32 10.71
C GLY A 171 -0.32 -7.88 10.76
N LEU A 172 0.10 -8.56 9.68
CA LEU A 172 1.42 -9.19 9.60
C LEU A 172 2.33 -8.53 8.57
N ASP A 173 1.77 -7.85 7.58
CA ASP A 173 2.53 -7.18 6.53
C ASP A 173 1.73 -6.02 5.91
N GLY A 174 2.39 -5.17 5.12
CA GLY A 174 1.78 -4.11 4.34
C GLY A 174 0.97 -3.10 5.15
N VAL A 175 -0.13 -2.60 4.56
CA VAL A 175 -1.08 -1.67 5.20
C VAL A 175 -1.73 -2.31 6.43
N GLU A 176 -2.01 -3.62 6.37
CA GLU A 176 -2.58 -4.37 7.50
C GLU A 176 -1.71 -4.25 8.76
N LEU A 177 -0.39 -4.33 8.62
CA LEU A 177 0.56 -4.17 9.73
C LEU A 177 0.75 -2.69 10.09
N ALA A 178 1.01 -1.84 9.09
CA ALA A 178 1.32 -0.42 9.33
C ALA A 178 0.17 0.31 10.04
N PHE A 179 -1.08 -0.05 9.75
CA PHE A 179 -2.29 0.54 10.33
C PHE A 179 -3.03 -0.41 11.27
N ASP A 180 -2.35 -1.44 11.81
CA ASP A 180 -2.98 -2.43 12.69
C ASP A 180 -3.68 -1.80 13.88
N LYS A 181 -3.08 -0.76 14.48
CA LYS A 181 -3.64 -0.02 15.62
C LYS A 181 -5.01 0.61 15.30
N HIS A 182 -5.21 1.11 14.09
CA HIS A 182 -6.48 1.70 13.65
C HIS A 182 -7.46 0.61 13.21
N LEU A 183 -6.99 -0.38 12.44
CA LEU A 183 -7.81 -1.43 11.86
C LEU A 183 -8.35 -2.41 12.89
N ARG A 184 -7.59 -2.75 13.94
CA ARG A 184 -7.93 -3.84 14.87
C ARG A 184 -9.19 -3.58 15.68
N GLY A 185 -9.47 -2.33 16.07
CA GLY A 185 -10.50 -2.03 17.05
C GLY A 185 -10.11 -2.46 18.47
N GLN A 186 -11.07 -2.41 19.38
CA GLN A 186 -10.89 -2.80 20.79
C GLN A 186 -11.74 -4.03 21.09
N SER A 187 -11.16 -5.06 21.72
CA SER A 187 -11.92 -6.18 22.25
C SER A 187 -12.92 -5.67 23.29
N SER A 188 -14.13 -6.21 23.25
CA SER A 188 -15.14 -5.98 24.27
C SER A 188 -15.35 -7.25 25.03
N SER A 189 -15.52 -7.14 26.34
CA SER A 189 -16.01 -8.23 27.15
C SER A 189 -17.49 -8.04 27.40
N VAL A 190 -18.25 -9.11 27.24
CA VAL A 190 -19.67 -9.17 27.57
C VAL A 190 -19.85 -10.19 28.69
N LEU A 191 -20.58 -9.80 29.71
CA LEU A 191 -21.00 -10.73 30.77
C LEU A 191 -22.01 -11.71 30.16
N GLY A 192 -21.59 -12.94 29.93
CA GLY A 192 -22.43 -14.02 29.47
C GLY A 192 -22.88 -14.87 30.66
N VAL A 193 -24.17 -15.21 30.70
CA VAL A 193 -24.71 -16.20 31.65
C VAL A 193 -24.60 -17.58 31.03
N ARG A 194 -24.01 -18.52 31.74
CA ARG A 194 -23.90 -19.91 31.32
C ARG A 194 -25.00 -20.73 32.01
N ASP A 195 -25.82 -21.46 31.26
CA ASP A 195 -26.80 -22.39 31.83
C ASP A 195 -26.09 -23.61 32.45
N ALA A 196 -26.84 -24.36 33.28
CA ALA A 196 -26.33 -25.57 33.93
C ALA A 196 -25.89 -26.68 32.91
N LEU A 197 -26.23 -26.54 31.64
CA LEU A 197 -25.83 -27.41 30.55
C LEU A 197 -24.59 -26.90 29.82
N GLY A 198 -24.02 -25.76 30.25
CA GLY A 198 -22.81 -25.15 29.67
C GLY A 198 -23.08 -24.39 28.38
N ARG A 199 -24.32 -23.96 28.11
CA ARG A 199 -24.68 -23.10 26.97
C ARG A 199 -24.53 -21.65 27.39
N ASP A 200 -23.83 -20.86 26.59
CA ASP A 200 -23.71 -19.44 26.82
C ASP A 200 -25.01 -18.75 26.42
N LEU A 201 -25.70 -18.17 27.40
CA LEU A 201 -26.86 -17.32 27.19
C LEU A 201 -26.35 -15.88 27.23
N PHE A 202 -26.34 -15.22 26.08
CA PHE A 202 -25.95 -13.81 26.00
C PHE A 202 -27.04 -12.92 26.57
N VAL A 203 -26.69 -12.14 27.56
CA VAL A 203 -27.58 -11.11 28.13
C VAL A 203 -26.90 -9.77 27.90
N ASP A 204 -27.57 -8.89 27.20
CA ASP A 204 -27.32 -7.47 26.97
C ASP A 204 -25.87 -7.01 26.64
N GLY A 205 -25.70 -6.35 25.51
CA GLY A 205 -24.44 -5.72 25.08
C GLY A 205 -24.14 -5.81 23.59
N MET A 206 -24.97 -6.49 22.80
CA MET A 206 -24.72 -6.62 21.35
C MET A 206 -24.77 -5.26 20.60
N GLY A 207 -25.44 -4.25 21.15
CA GLY A 207 -25.48 -2.89 20.56
C GLY A 207 -24.19 -2.10 20.75
N GLU A 208 -23.50 -2.29 21.88
CA GLU A 208 -22.21 -1.62 22.16
C GLU A 208 -21.01 -2.28 21.46
N ALA A 209 -21.12 -3.53 21.05
CA ALA A 209 -20.05 -4.21 20.30
C ALA A 209 -19.78 -3.55 18.94
N ALA A 210 -20.76 -2.92 18.34
CA ALA A 210 -20.61 -2.17 17.10
C ALA A 210 -19.76 -0.89 17.28
N SER A 211 -19.77 -0.27 18.44
CA SER A 211 -19.00 0.94 18.76
C SER A 211 -17.50 0.69 18.93
N ARG A 212 -17.08 -0.57 19.02
CA ARG A 212 -15.68 -0.98 19.23
C ARG A 212 -15.03 -1.58 17.99
N ALA A 213 -15.70 -1.54 16.85
CA ALA A 213 -15.12 -1.92 15.57
C ALA A 213 -13.86 -1.10 15.27
N GLY A 214 -12.93 -1.66 14.50
CA GLY A 214 -11.78 -0.93 14.01
C GLY A 214 -12.17 0.15 13.02
N SER A 215 -11.31 1.14 12.88
CA SER A 215 -11.46 2.22 11.90
C SER A 215 -11.17 1.71 10.49
N ASP A 216 -11.87 2.25 9.49
CA ASP A 216 -11.60 1.98 8.09
C ASP A 216 -10.39 2.82 7.63
N VAL A 217 -9.56 2.25 6.79
CA VAL A 217 -8.41 2.93 6.16
C VAL A 217 -8.69 3.12 4.68
N VAL A 218 -8.73 4.38 4.23
CA VAL A 218 -8.91 4.73 2.83
C VAL A 218 -7.56 5.02 2.21
N LEU A 219 -7.19 4.23 1.21
CA LEU A 219 -5.93 4.37 0.49
C LEU A 219 -6.03 5.45 -0.60
N THR A 220 -4.87 5.88 -1.09
CA THR A 220 -4.77 6.68 -2.32
C THR A 220 -4.82 5.81 -3.58
N ILE A 221 -4.64 4.51 -3.43
CA ILE A 221 -4.68 3.50 -4.51
C ILE A 221 -6.03 3.53 -5.21
N ASP A 222 -6.00 3.51 -6.52
CA ASP A 222 -7.15 3.29 -7.38
C ASP A 222 -7.21 1.81 -7.81
N ARG A 223 -8.33 1.17 -7.57
CA ARG A 223 -8.53 -0.24 -7.88
C ARG A 223 -8.38 -0.56 -9.37
N TYR A 224 -8.91 0.31 -10.25
CA TYR A 224 -8.82 0.10 -11.69
C TYR A 224 -7.38 0.30 -12.21
N LEU A 225 -6.72 1.38 -11.81
CA LEU A 225 -5.33 1.63 -12.19
C LEU A 225 -4.38 0.54 -11.66
N THR A 226 -4.64 0.05 -10.44
CA THR A 226 -3.89 -1.09 -9.89
C THR A 226 -4.10 -2.34 -10.74
N PHE A 227 -5.34 -2.66 -11.11
CA PHE A 227 -5.67 -3.83 -11.94
C PHE A 227 -4.95 -3.77 -13.30
N VAL A 228 -5.03 -2.63 -13.98
CA VAL A 228 -4.34 -2.43 -15.27
C VAL A 228 -2.82 -2.58 -15.12
N THR A 229 -2.27 -1.99 -14.06
CA THR A 229 -0.83 -2.03 -13.80
C THR A 229 -0.37 -3.45 -13.48
N GLU A 230 -1.08 -4.18 -12.60
CA GLU A 230 -0.74 -5.56 -12.26
C GLU A 230 -0.86 -6.50 -13.45
N ARG A 231 -1.89 -6.32 -14.30
CA ARG A 231 -2.02 -7.08 -15.54
C ARG A 231 -0.82 -6.86 -16.46
N ALA A 232 -0.46 -5.61 -16.73
CA ALA A 232 0.64 -5.27 -17.63
C ALA A 232 1.98 -5.85 -17.14
N ILE A 233 2.26 -5.79 -15.81
CA ILE A 233 3.51 -6.33 -15.26
C ILE A 233 3.50 -7.87 -15.18
N THR A 234 2.34 -8.50 -15.00
CA THR A 234 2.21 -9.98 -15.00
C THR A 234 2.47 -10.51 -16.42
N GLU A 235 1.83 -9.93 -17.43
CA GLU A 235 2.08 -10.29 -18.83
C GLU A 235 3.55 -10.05 -19.21
N ALA A 236 4.17 -8.97 -18.70
CA ALA A 236 5.58 -8.70 -18.94
C ALA A 236 6.49 -9.72 -18.24
N GLN A 237 6.18 -10.15 -17.01
CA GLN A 237 6.93 -11.19 -16.31
C GLN A 237 6.93 -12.51 -17.10
N GLU A 238 5.76 -12.89 -17.60
CA GLU A 238 5.62 -14.12 -18.41
C GLU A 238 6.36 -14.00 -19.77
N ARG A 239 6.18 -12.88 -20.48
CA ARG A 239 6.81 -12.63 -21.79
C ARG A 239 8.32 -12.64 -21.74
N HIS A 240 8.90 -12.04 -20.71
CA HIS A 240 10.34 -11.89 -20.54
C HIS A 240 10.94 -12.91 -19.60
N HIS A 241 10.17 -13.87 -19.10
CA HIS A 241 10.60 -14.83 -18.06
C HIS A 241 11.39 -14.16 -16.94
N ALA A 242 10.93 -12.96 -16.54
CA ALA A 242 11.64 -12.13 -15.58
C ALA A 242 11.50 -12.67 -14.16
N LYS A 243 12.53 -12.48 -13.35
CA LYS A 243 12.52 -12.83 -11.93
C LYS A 243 11.47 -12.02 -11.15
N GLY A 244 11.19 -10.81 -11.59
CA GLY A 244 10.15 -9.95 -11.04
C GLY A 244 9.97 -8.70 -11.87
N VAL A 245 8.79 -8.11 -11.78
CA VAL A 245 8.47 -6.82 -12.40
C VAL A 245 7.81 -5.92 -11.38
N VAL A 246 8.14 -4.64 -11.46
CA VAL A 246 7.58 -3.60 -10.57
C VAL A 246 7.05 -2.47 -11.42
N ALA A 247 5.88 -1.96 -11.07
CA ALA A 247 5.40 -0.68 -11.60
C ALA A 247 4.78 0.18 -10.49
N VAL A 248 5.06 1.47 -10.55
CA VAL A 248 4.52 2.47 -9.62
C VAL A 248 3.88 3.58 -10.45
N VAL A 249 2.64 3.91 -10.16
CA VAL A 249 1.89 5.03 -10.76
C VAL A 249 1.61 6.05 -9.68
N MET A 250 2.06 7.28 -9.87
CA MET A 250 1.99 8.36 -8.88
C MET A 250 1.42 9.62 -9.51
N ASP A 251 0.53 10.30 -8.80
CA ASP A 251 0.15 11.67 -9.14
C ASP A 251 1.28 12.63 -8.74
N PRO A 252 1.88 13.35 -9.69
CA PRO A 252 3.04 14.19 -9.41
C PRO A 252 2.72 15.42 -8.55
N HIS A 253 1.47 15.89 -8.54
CA HIS A 253 1.08 17.12 -7.86
C HIS A 253 0.64 16.92 -6.40
N SER A 254 0.27 15.70 -6.03
CA SER A 254 -0.16 15.37 -4.66
C SER A 254 0.77 14.39 -3.95
N GLY A 255 1.59 13.64 -4.70
CA GLY A 255 2.36 12.52 -4.15
C GLY A 255 1.53 11.26 -3.91
N ASN A 256 0.25 11.25 -4.26
CA ASN A 256 -0.61 10.08 -4.09
C ASN A 256 -0.15 8.93 -4.98
N LEU A 257 0.04 7.77 -4.39
CA LEU A 257 0.25 6.54 -5.14
C LEU A 257 -1.09 6.04 -5.66
N LEU A 258 -1.27 6.04 -6.98
CA LEU A 258 -2.47 5.56 -7.65
C LEU A 258 -2.44 4.06 -7.88
N ALA A 259 -1.24 3.50 -8.11
CA ALA A 259 -0.96 2.08 -8.14
C ALA A 259 0.47 1.80 -7.69
N LEU A 260 0.64 0.71 -6.95
CA LEU A 260 1.94 0.21 -6.49
C LEU A 260 1.93 -1.31 -6.65
N ALA A 261 2.48 -1.79 -7.74
CA ALA A 261 2.35 -3.17 -8.19
C ALA A 261 3.69 -3.90 -8.25
N SER A 262 3.71 -5.15 -7.83
CA SER A 262 4.90 -6.01 -7.84
C SER A 262 4.51 -7.45 -8.14
N VAL A 263 5.27 -8.11 -9.01
CA VAL A 263 5.17 -9.55 -9.25
C VAL A 263 6.53 -10.20 -9.02
N PRO A 264 6.56 -11.46 -8.48
CA PRO A 264 5.44 -12.32 -8.10
C PRO A 264 4.57 -11.73 -6.99
N SER A 265 3.26 -12.03 -7.03
CA SER A 265 2.28 -11.66 -6.02
C SER A 265 1.67 -12.92 -5.37
N TYR A 266 0.75 -12.75 -4.43
CA TYR A 266 0.08 -13.84 -3.72
C TYR A 266 -1.37 -13.51 -3.41
N ASN A 267 -2.15 -14.51 -2.97
CA ASN A 267 -3.51 -14.30 -2.51
C ASN A 267 -3.51 -14.08 -0.98
N PRO A 268 -3.88 -12.90 -0.45
CA PRO A 268 -3.89 -12.66 0.99
C PRO A 268 -4.90 -13.51 1.76
N ASN A 269 -5.90 -14.10 1.09
CA ASN A 269 -6.80 -15.09 1.70
C ASN A 269 -6.11 -16.43 1.99
N ASP A 270 -5.03 -16.72 1.26
CA ASP A 270 -4.13 -17.88 1.46
C ASP A 270 -2.68 -17.44 1.21
N PRO A 271 -2.01 -16.89 2.21
CA PRO A 271 -0.64 -16.40 2.09
C PRO A 271 0.42 -17.53 2.10
N SER A 272 0.01 -18.79 2.18
CA SER A 272 0.94 -19.92 2.17
C SER A 272 1.81 -19.90 0.91
N GLY A 273 3.10 -20.19 1.06
CA GLY A 273 4.07 -20.18 -0.03
C GLY A 273 4.35 -18.79 -0.66
N ALA A 274 3.89 -17.68 -0.05
CA ALA A 274 4.17 -16.34 -0.57
C ALA A 274 5.67 -16.02 -0.52
N ALA A 275 6.33 -16.38 0.59
CA ALA A 275 7.76 -16.16 0.80
C ALA A 275 8.62 -16.99 -0.17
N GLU A 276 8.28 -18.26 -0.39
CA GLU A 276 8.98 -19.15 -1.32
C GLU A 276 8.88 -18.65 -2.77
N ARG A 277 7.74 -18.04 -3.13
CA ARG A 277 7.58 -17.40 -4.44
C ARG A 277 8.28 -16.04 -4.53
N GLY A 278 8.83 -15.54 -3.44
CA GLY A 278 9.49 -14.23 -3.38
C GLY A 278 8.52 -13.05 -3.53
N ALA A 279 7.25 -13.27 -3.18
CA ALA A 279 6.22 -12.24 -3.21
C ALA A 279 6.48 -11.21 -2.10
N ARG A 280 6.67 -9.96 -2.48
CA ARG A 280 6.89 -8.81 -1.59
C ARG A 280 6.63 -7.50 -2.32
N ASN A 281 6.52 -6.42 -1.59
CA ASN A 281 6.42 -5.09 -2.17
C ASN A 281 7.81 -4.60 -2.65
N ARG A 282 8.21 -5.08 -3.85
CA ARG A 282 9.52 -4.77 -4.44
C ARG A 282 9.74 -3.28 -4.68
N ALA A 283 8.68 -2.50 -4.80
CA ALA A 283 8.78 -1.07 -5.04
C ALA A 283 9.45 -0.31 -3.88
N ILE A 284 9.40 -0.86 -2.67
CA ILE A 284 9.98 -0.26 -1.45
C ILE A 284 11.08 -1.10 -0.82
N THR A 285 11.04 -2.44 -1.01
CA THR A 285 12.00 -3.36 -0.38
C THR A 285 13.24 -3.64 -1.21
N ASP A 286 13.16 -3.52 -2.55
CA ASP A 286 14.27 -3.81 -3.44
C ASP A 286 14.96 -2.51 -3.85
N SER A 287 16.24 -2.44 -3.61
CA SER A 287 17.09 -1.36 -4.10
C SER A 287 18.03 -1.88 -5.20
N PHE A 288 18.20 -1.10 -6.23
CA PHE A 288 19.00 -1.45 -7.40
C PHE A 288 19.84 -0.23 -7.85
N GLU A 289 20.87 -0.45 -8.62
CA GLU A 289 21.58 0.64 -9.26
C GLU A 289 20.72 1.26 -10.36
N PRO A 290 20.34 2.55 -10.26
CA PRO A 290 19.39 3.15 -11.19
C PRO A 290 19.93 3.32 -12.62
N GLY A 291 21.25 3.21 -12.80
CA GLY A 291 21.89 3.36 -14.10
C GLY A 291 21.51 4.69 -14.78
N SER A 292 21.30 4.66 -16.07
CA SER A 292 21.05 5.87 -16.87
C SER A 292 19.81 6.69 -16.47
N THR A 293 18.91 6.17 -15.66
CA THR A 293 17.79 6.99 -15.13
C THR A 293 18.29 8.08 -14.18
N MET A 294 19.44 7.89 -13.52
CA MET A 294 20.06 8.88 -12.65
C MET A 294 20.53 10.14 -13.41
N LYS A 295 20.86 10.03 -14.71
CA LYS A 295 21.23 11.19 -15.54
C LYS A 295 20.15 12.28 -15.53
N THR A 296 18.89 11.90 -15.31
CA THR A 296 17.77 12.84 -15.14
C THR A 296 18.06 13.84 -14.01
N PHE A 297 18.46 13.36 -12.86
CA PHE A 297 18.70 14.18 -11.67
C PHE A 297 20.03 14.91 -11.74
N THR A 298 21.04 14.29 -12.33
CA THR A 298 22.38 14.91 -12.54
C THR A 298 22.26 16.12 -13.47
N ILE A 299 21.57 15.98 -14.62
CA ILE A 299 21.42 17.07 -15.59
C ILE A 299 20.46 18.13 -15.04
N ALA A 300 19.35 17.73 -14.39
CA ALA A 300 18.43 18.67 -13.74
C ALA A 300 19.16 19.55 -12.70
N ALA A 301 20.03 18.96 -11.87
CA ALA A 301 20.84 19.70 -10.91
C ALA A 301 21.81 20.68 -11.57
N ALA A 302 22.45 20.30 -12.70
CA ALA A 302 23.35 21.16 -13.43
C ALA A 302 22.61 22.33 -14.13
N LEU A 303 21.40 22.09 -14.65
CA LEU A 303 20.53 23.12 -15.20
C LEU A 303 20.06 24.09 -14.11
N ASP A 304 19.70 23.56 -12.92
CA ASP A 304 19.25 24.36 -11.79
C ASP A 304 20.33 25.27 -11.22
N ALA A 305 21.57 24.74 -11.12
CA ALA A 305 22.73 25.53 -10.74
C ALA A 305 23.17 26.55 -11.79
N GLY A 306 22.55 26.53 -12.99
CA GLY A 306 22.90 27.44 -14.09
C GLY A 306 24.28 27.20 -14.71
N VAL A 307 24.97 26.10 -14.33
CA VAL A 307 26.30 25.77 -14.85
C VAL A 307 26.26 25.09 -16.21
N VAL A 308 25.09 24.62 -16.64
CA VAL A 308 24.86 23.96 -17.94
C VAL A 308 23.56 24.49 -18.55
N ARG A 309 23.60 24.66 -19.88
CA ARG A 309 22.44 24.95 -20.75
C ARG A 309 22.14 23.75 -21.64
N PRO A 310 20.91 23.55 -22.13
CA PRO A 310 20.57 22.45 -23.02
C PRO A 310 21.43 22.32 -24.26
N ASP A 311 21.92 23.42 -24.80
CA ASP A 311 22.73 23.54 -26.01
C ASP A 311 24.25 23.54 -25.80
N ASP A 312 24.72 23.56 -24.54
CA ASP A 312 26.13 23.43 -24.18
C ASP A 312 26.69 22.11 -24.73
N ARG A 313 27.85 22.16 -25.38
CA ARG A 313 28.46 20.98 -26.00
C ARG A 313 29.49 20.32 -25.12
N PHE A 314 29.49 19.00 -25.15
CA PHE A 314 30.40 18.12 -24.40
C PHE A 314 31.00 17.10 -25.36
N ASP A 315 32.33 17.09 -25.49
CA ASP A 315 33.06 16.09 -26.28
C ASP A 315 32.96 14.74 -25.54
N CYS A 316 32.28 13.77 -26.16
CA CYS A 316 32.10 12.41 -25.61
C CYS A 316 33.23 11.46 -26.05
N GLN A 317 34.32 11.97 -26.63
CA GLN A 317 35.59 11.28 -26.89
C GLN A 317 35.41 9.94 -27.62
N MET A 318 34.53 9.93 -28.63
CA MET A 318 34.19 8.74 -29.39
C MET A 318 33.87 7.51 -28.52
N GLY A 319 33.20 7.74 -27.39
CA GLY A 319 32.69 6.71 -26.50
C GLY A 319 33.69 6.10 -25.51
N ARG A 320 34.90 6.68 -25.33
CA ARG A 320 35.89 6.18 -24.36
C ARG A 320 36.59 7.32 -23.63
N MET A 321 36.52 7.33 -22.30
CA MET A 321 37.14 8.36 -21.47
C MET A 321 37.88 7.73 -20.27
N MET A 322 39.17 8.09 -20.10
CA MET A 322 39.96 7.68 -18.95
C MET A 322 39.63 8.53 -17.71
N VAL A 323 39.46 7.86 -16.56
CA VAL A 323 39.29 8.46 -15.25
C VAL A 323 40.26 7.75 -14.29
N GLY A 324 41.44 8.34 -14.05
CA GLY A 324 42.55 7.65 -13.38
C GLY A 324 42.98 6.41 -14.17
N LYS A 325 42.96 5.24 -13.55
CA LYS A 325 43.29 3.96 -14.18
C LYS A 325 42.10 3.25 -14.85
N TYR A 326 40.91 3.83 -14.76
CA TYR A 326 39.66 3.21 -15.23
C TYR A 326 39.19 3.89 -16.52
N THR A 327 38.47 3.14 -17.37
CA THR A 327 37.86 3.67 -18.59
C THR A 327 36.36 3.68 -18.46
N ILE A 328 35.72 4.82 -18.71
CA ILE A 328 34.26 4.94 -18.89
C ILE A 328 33.94 4.74 -20.36
N HIS A 329 32.90 3.97 -20.63
CA HIS A 329 32.41 3.68 -21.98
C HIS A 329 31.01 4.20 -22.21
N ASP A 330 30.73 4.71 -23.40
CA ASP A 330 29.38 4.89 -23.91
C ASP A 330 28.98 3.65 -24.71
N THR A 331 27.69 3.37 -24.80
CA THR A 331 27.16 2.25 -25.59
C THR A 331 27.42 2.47 -27.11
N HIS A 332 27.37 3.71 -27.56
CA HIS A 332 27.67 4.10 -28.96
C HIS A 332 28.73 5.21 -28.99
N PRO A 333 29.62 5.19 -29.96
CA PRO A 333 30.65 6.22 -30.11
C PRO A 333 30.02 7.54 -30.58
N HIS A 334 30.26 8.61 -29.84
CA HIS A 334 29.83 9.97 -30.16
C HIS A 334 31.03 10.94 -30.00
N GLY A 335 31.09 11.93 -30.86
CA GLY A 335 31.99 13.08 -30.70
C GLY A 335 31.39 14.12 -29.76
N ALA A 336 31.25 15.36 -30.20
CA ALA A 336 30.65 16.44 -29.38
C ALA A 336 29.12 16.40 -29.44
N LEU A 337 28.49 16.21 -28.28
CA LEU A 337 27.04 16.24 -28.06
C LEU A 337 26.62 17.47 -27.26
N THR A 338 25.44 18.03 -27.54
CA THR A 338 24.81 18.99 -26.62
C THR A 338 24.36 18.31 -25.33
N ALA A 339 24.12 19.05 -24.26
CA ALA A 339 23.61 18.47 -23.03
C ALA A 339 22.26 17.73 -23.23
N ALA A 340 21.41 18.23 -24.12
CA ALA A 340 20.17 17.56 -24.53
C ALA A 340 20.45 16.25 -25.27
N GLU A 341 21.43 16.23 -26.18
CA GLU A 341 21.83 15.00 -26.89
C GLU A 341 22.55 14.01 -25.99
N VAL A 342 23.35 14.46 -25.00
CA VAL A 342 23.94 13.61 -23.94
C VAL A 342 22.85 12.82 -23.24
N PHE A 343 21.72 13.48 -22.91
CA PHE A 343 20.59 12.83 -22.30
C PHE A 343 19.84 11.89 -23.28
N LYS A 344 19.54 12.37 -24.47
CA LYS A 344 18.82 11.65 -25.53
C LYS A 344 19.51 10.34 -25.91
N PHE A 345 20.84 10.39 -26.17
CA PHE A 345 21.65 9.22 -26.51
C PHE A 345 22.22 8.49 -25.30
N SER A 346 21.96 9.01 -24.11
CA SER A 346 22.36 8.38 -22.86
C SER A 346 23.88 8.24 -22.65
N SER A 347 24.71 9.23 -23.10
CA SER A 347 26.17 9.21 -22.94
C SER A 347 26.57 9.24 -21.46
N ASN A 348 27.38 8.26 -21.01
CA ASN A 348 27.96 8.21 -19.67
C ASN A 348 29.07 9.27 -19.55
N ILE A 349 29.87 9.44 -20.62
CA ILE A 349 30.98 10.39 -20.68
C ILE A 349 30.45 11.83 -20.61
N GLY A 350 29.40 12.14 -21.41
CA GLY A 350 28.73 13.43 -21.35
C GLY A 350 28.18 13.75 -19.98
N ALA A 351 27.46 12.80 -19.37
CA ALA A 351 26.93 12.94 -18.03
C ALA A 351 28.00 13.17 -16.96
N THR A 352 29.12 12.42 -17.05
CA THR A 352 30.28 12.63 -16.17
C THR A 352 30.88 14.05 -16.32
N LYS A 353 30.98 14.55 -17.54
CA LYS A 353 31.51 15.91 -17.79
C LYS A 353 30.54 16.99 -17.27
N ILE A 354 29.25 16.78 -17.44
CA ILE A 354 28.20 17.65 -16.84
C ILE A 354 28.32 17.65 -15.32
N ALA A 355 28.40 16.46 -14.69
CA ALA A 355 28.58 16.35 -13.24
C ALA A 355 29.88 17.02 -12.75
N ARG A 356 30.99 16.89 -13.49
CA ARG A 356 32.25 17.57 -13.17
C ARG A 356 32.11 19.08 -13.20
N ARG A 357 31.34 19.64 -14.14
CA ARG A 357 31.06 21.07 -14.20
C ARG A 357 30.19 21.53 -13.03
N LEU A 358 29.26 20.68 -12.55
CA LEU A 358 28.45 20.94 -11.37
C LEU A 358 29.25 20.86 -10.06
N GLY A 359 30.14 19.87 -9.93
CA GLY A 359 30.88 19.59 -8.73
C GLY A 359 30.28 18.48 -7.85
N ARG A 360 31.15 17.88 -7.02
CA ARG A 360 30.76 16.71 -6.19
C ARG A 360 29.70 17.06 -5.15
N GLN A 361 29.98 18.10 -4.32
CA GLN A 361 29.06 18.48 -3.24
C GLN A 361 27.71 18.97 -3.77
N PRO A 362 27.61 19.85 -4.77
CA PRO A 362 26.33 20.25 -5.33
C PRO A 362 25.53 19.09 -5.93
N LEU A 363 26.20 18.08 -6.53
CA LEU A 363 25.51 16.87 -7.01
C LEU A 363 24.94 16.07 -5.84
N ALA A 364 25.73 15.82 -4.79
CA ALA A 364 25.27 15.08 -3.61
C ALA A 364 24.09 15.77 -2.93
N ASP A 365 24.17 17.09 -2.74
CA ASP A 365 23.11 17.88 -2.14
C ASP A 365 21.82 17.83 -2.98
N ALA A 366 21.94 17.90 -4.31
CA ALA A 366 20.81 17.77 -5.21
C ALA A 366 20.17 16.38 -5.12
N LEU A 367 20.97 15.30 -5.16
CA LEU A 367 20.45 13.94 -5.02
C LEU A 367 19.75 13.73 -3.67
N ALA A 368 20.31 14.27 -2.58
CA ALA A 368 19.69 14.23 -1.25
C ALA A 368 18.35 15.02 -1.22
N ARG A 369 18.26 16.20 -1.90
CA ARG A 369 16.99 16.94 -2.04
C ARG A 369 15.94 16.14 -2.80
N PHE A 370 16.31 15.41 -3.85
CA PHE A 370 15.42 14.48 -4.57
C PHE A 370 15.01 13.24 -3.76
N GLY A 371 15.53 13.06 -2.52
CA GLY A 371 15.14 11.99 -1.61
C GLY A 371 15.99 10.73 -1.68
N PHE A 372 17.10 10.72 -2.43
CA PHE A 372 17.99 9.56 -2.49
C PHE A 372 18.80 9.37 -1.21
N GLY A 373 19.14 8.13 -0.87
CA GLY A 373 19.94 7.75 0.28
C GLY A 373 19.17 7.68 1.61
N ARG A 374 17.85 7.87 1.63
CA ARG A 374 16.98 7.77 2.81
C ARG A 374 15.61 7.21 2.43
N PRO A 375 14.88 6.52 3.34
CA PRO A 375 13.51 6.10 3.10
C PRO A 375 12.63 7.29 2.70
N THR A 376 11.64 7.04 1.82
CA THR A 376 10.71 8.09 1.39
C THR A 376 9.73 8.48 2.50
N GLY A 377 9.61 7.61 3.53
CA GLY A 377 8.70 7.78 4.65
C GLY A 377 7.26 7.43 4.29
N LEU A 378 7.07 6.48 3.37
CA LEU A 378 5.75 5.96 3.02
C LEU A 378 5.05 5.31 4.22
N GLY A 379 5.84 4.79 5.18
CA GLY A 379 5.34 4.20 6.43
C GLY A 379 4.90 2.74 6.29
N LEU A 380 5.20 2.08 5.20
CA LEU A 380 4.99 0.64 5.05
C LEU A 380 6.20 -0.16 5.55
N PRO A 381 5.99 -1.38 6.08
CA PRO A 381 7.08 -2.21 6.59
C PRO A 381 8.08 -2.59 5.48
N GLY A 382 9.36 -2.67 5.85
CA GLY A 382 10.42 -3.09 4.93
C GLY A 382 10.91 -2.01 3.97
N GLU A 383 10.46 -0.75 4.09
CA GLU A 383 10.92 0.35 3.24
C GLU A 383 12.42 0.58 3.40
N ARG A 384 13.16 0.58 2.27
CA ARG A 384 14.60 0.84 2.20
C ARG A 384 14.90 2.23 1.68
N GLY A 385 16.01 2.80 2.13
CA GLY A 385 16.48 4.12 1.72
C GLY A 385 17.42 4.12 0.51
N GLY A 386 17.79 2.95 -0.01
CA GLY A 386 18.89 2.86 -0.96
C GLY A 386 20.23 3.22 -0.31
N ILE A 387 21.29 3.36 -1.13
CA ILE A 387 22.63 3.72 -0.69
C ILE A 387 23.11 4.91 -1.51
N LEU A 388 23.37 6.01 -0.84
CA LEU A 388 24.10 7.16 -1.37
C LEU A 388 25.25 7.47 -0.40
N ARG A 389 26.47 7.12 -0.80
CA ARG A 389 27.65 7.35 0.04
C ARG A 389 27.91 8.85 0.19
N THR A 390 28.54 9.26 1.28
CA THR A 390 28.97 10.64 1.51
C THR A 390 30.08 11.04 0.53
N VAL A 391 30.19 12.33 0.24
CA VAL A 391 31.07 12.89 -0.82
C VAL A 391 32.54 12.58 -0.58
N ASP A 392 32.99 12.52 0.68
CA ASP A 392 34.35 12.14 1.07
C ASP A 392 34.76 10.74 0.62
N LYS A 393 33.78 9.85 0.43
CA LYS A 393 33.97 8.48 -0.08
C LYS A 393 33.91 8.38 -1.60
N TRP A 394 33.69 9.50 -2.30
CA TRP A 394 33.67 9.53 -3.75
C TRP A 394 35.07 9.83 -4.31
N GLY A 395 35.82 8.80 -4.65
CA GLY A 395 36.98 8.99 -5.54
C GLY A 395 36.56 9.48 -6.91
N ASP A 396 37.47 9.75 -7.82
CA ASP A 396 37.16 10.28 -9.16
C ASP A 396 36.25 9.36 -9.97
N ILE A 397 36.51 8.06 -9.90
CA ILE A 397 35.68 7.07 -10.58
C ILE A 397 34.31 6.90 -9.89
N GLY A 398 34.27 6.93 -8.55
CA GLY A 398 33.02 6.87 -7.80
C GLY A 398 32.10 8.04 -8.09
N PHE A 399 32.66 9.26 -8.17
CA PHE A 399 31.91 10.44 -8.59
C PHE A 399 31.37 10.33 -10.02
N ALA A 400 32.20 9.85 -10.93
CA ALA A 400 31.78 9.59 -12.30
C ALA A 400 30.63 8.58 -12.35
N ASN A 401 30.76 7.46 -11.63
CA ASN A 401 29.74 6.39 -11.57
C ASN A 401 28.41 6.92 -11.03
N VAL A 402 28.40 7.66 -9.92
CA VAL A 402 27.19 8.27 -9.36
C VAL A 402 26.46 9.16 -10.38
N SER A 403 27.20 9.89 -11.20
CA SER A 403 26.62 10.81 -12.21
C SER A 403 25.72 10.11 -13.24
N PHE A 404 25.91 8.82 -13.48
CA PHE A 404 25.09 8.00 -14.37
C PHE A 404 24.46 6.78 -13.68
N GLY A 405 24.45 6.78 -12.32
CA GLY A 405 23.64 5.87 -11.48
C GLY A 405 24.25 4.53 -11.19
N GLN A 406 25.59 4.43 -11.18
CA GLN A 406 26.34 3.29 -10.66
C GLN A 406 27.04 3.64 -9.34
N GLY A 407 27.37 2.64 -8.52
CA GLY A 407 27.98 2.85 -7.21
C GLY A 407 27.05 3.48 -6.15
N MET A 408 25.76 3.55 -6.46
CA MET A 408 24.67 3.92 -5.56
C MET A 408 23.46 3.03 -5.80
N THR A 409 22.55 2.94 -4.84
CA THR A 409 21.30 2.21 -5.05
C THR A 409 20.09 3.05 -4.66
N ALA A 410 18.97 2.82 -5.33
CA ALA A 410 17.70 3.46 -5.04
C ALA A 410 16.54 2.47 -5.20
N THR A 411 15.43 2.70 -4.50
CA THR A 411 14.20 1.93 -4.69
C THR A 411 13.39 2.48 -5.88
N PRO A 412 12.54 1.69 -6.53
CA PRO A 412 11.62 2.16 -7.56
C PRO A 412 10.78 3.36 -7.11
N LEU A 413 10.34 3.36 -5.85
CA LEU A 413 9.57 4.46 -5.28
C LEU A 413 10.38 5.75 -5.18
N GLN A 414 11.65 5.70 -4.76
CA GLN A 414 12.51 6.88 -4.73
C GLN A 414 12.68 7.50 -6.12
N ILE A 415 12.91 6.66 -7.12
CA ILE A 415 13.15 7.15 -8.49
C ILE A 415 11.90 7.79 -9.08
N VAL A 416 10.71 7.17 -8.92
CA VAL A 416 9.47 7.77 -9.43
C VAL A 416 9.10 9.04 -8.67
N SER A 417 9.37 9.12 -7.36
CA SER A 417 9.12 10.33 -6.57
C SER A 417 10.01 11.50 -7.02
N GLY A 418 11.28 11.22 -7.30
CA GLY A 418 12.18 12.22 -7.90
C GLY A 418 11.73 12.64 -9.29
N MET A 419 11.26 11.71 -10.13
CA MET A 419 10.71 11.99 -11.46
C MET A 419 9.43 12.85 -11.36
N ALA A 420 8.53 12.52 -10.42
CA ALA A 420 7.32 13.29 -10.13
C ALA A 420 7.64 14.72 -9.71
N ALA A 421 8.75 14.94 -8.99
CA ALA A 421 9.18 16.29 -8.65
C ALA A 421 9.53 17.14 -9.89
N ILE A 422 10.15 16.55 -10.92
CA ILE A 422 10.41 17.24 -12.19
C ILE A 422 9.07 17.54 -12.89
N ALA A 423 8.18 16.56 -12.96
CA ALA A 423 6.84 16.68 -13.52
C ALA A 423 6.01 17.78 -12.81
N ALA A 424 6.17 17.94 -11.51
CA ALA A 424 5.50 18.98 -10.70
C ALA A 424 6.23 20.33 -10.70
N GLY A 425 7.02 20.64 -11.76
CA GLY A 425 7.71 21.93 -11.88
C GLY A 425 8.80 22.14 -10.82
N GLY A 426 9.45 21.09 -10.38
CA GLY A 426 10.55 21.10 -9.42
C GLY A 426 10.13 21.00 -7.95
N VAL A 427 8.89 20.62 -7.67
CA VAL A 427 8.36 20.44 -6.31
C VAL A 427 8.24 18.96 -6.00
N TYR A 428 8.96 18.49 -5.00
CA TYR A 428 8.87 17.12 -4.48
C TYR A 428 7.70 17.00 -3.52
N HIS A 429 6.73 16.21 -3.91
CA HIS A 429 5.62 15.79 -3.06
C HIS A 429 5.94 14.44 -2.46
N PRO A 430 6.08 14.32 -1.12
CA PRO A 430 6.36 13.04 -0.49
C PRO A 430 5.31 11.99 -0.86
N PRO A 431 5.71 10.74 -1.23
CA PRO A 431 4.75 9.71 -1.59
C PRO A 431 3.80 9.38 -0.44
N ARG A 432 2.54 9.14 -0.78
CA ARG A 432 1.46 8.86 0.16
C ARG A 432 0.61 7.69 -0.31
N ILE A 433 0.31 6.76 0.61
CA ILE A 433 -0.48 5.55 0.33
C ILE A 433 -1.84 5.57 1.05
N VAL A 434 -1.97 6.29 2.16
CA VAL A 434 -3.21 6.42 2.93
C VAL A 434 -3.70 7.86 2.85
N ALA A 435 -4.95 8.04 2.44
CA ALA A 435 -5.61 9.33 2.33
C ALA A 435 -6.21 9.76 3.68
N ARG A 436 -6.94 8.85 4.34
CA ARG A 436 -7.64 9.13 5.60
C ARG A 436 -7.98 7.85 6.35
N VAL A 437 -8.24 7.99 7.65
CA VAL A 437 -8.83 6.97 8.51
C VAL A 437 -10.26 7.39 8.83
N VAL A 438 -11.22 6.45 8.75
CA VAL A 438 -12.63 6.67 9.07
C VAL A 438 -12.98 5.90 10.33
N HIS A 439 -13.31 6.61 11.40
CA HIS A 439 -13.65 6.01 12.68
C HIS A 439 -15.05 5.39 12.66
N PRO A 440 -15.34 4.43 13.55
CA PRO A 440 -16.67 3.78 13.62
C PRO A 440 -17.83 4.75 13.85
N ASP A 441 -17.59 5.90 14.47
CA ASP A 441 -18.56 6.98 14.70
C ASP A 441 -18.79 7.89 13.48
N GLY A 442 -18.14 7.57 12.35
CA GLY A 442 -18.23 8.34 11.11
C GLY A 442 -17.30 9.55 11.02
N ARG A 443 -16.56 9.87 12.07
CA ARG A 443 -15.50 10.89 11.98
C ARG A 443 -14.37 10.39 11.10
N PHE A 444 -13.79 11.26 10.28
CA PHE A 444 -12.58 10.95 9.52
C PHE A 444 -11.43 11.82 9.98
N GLU A 445 -10.31 11.18 10.07
CA GLU A 445 -9.01 11.77 10.35
C GLU A 445 -8.20 11.75 9.05
N ALA A 446 -7.89 12.91 8.51
CA ALA A 446 -6.97 13.01 7.39
C ALA A 446 -5.56 12.63 7.88
N VAL A 447 -4.90 11.73 7.19
CA VAL A 447 -3.48 11.46 7.45
C VAL A 447 -2.71 12.73 7.07
N ALA A 448 -1.95 13.26 8.03
CA ALA A 448 -1.22 14.52 7.85
C ALA A 448 -0.34 14.47 6.60
N GLU A 449 -0.54 15.43 5.71
CA GLU A 449 0.30 15.58 4.53
C GLU A 449 1.65 16.16 4.94
N ARG A 450 2.72 15.49 4.53
CA ARG A 450 4.06 16.03 4.70
C ARG A 450 4.25 17.20 3.72
N PRO A 451 4.90 18.30 4.14
CA PRO A 451 5.05 19.47 3.30
C PRO A 451 5.80 19.14 2.01
N ALA A 452 5.30 19.67 0.90
CA ALA A 452 5.98 19.63 -0.39
C ALA A 452 7.24 20.53 -0.34
N VAL A 453 8.31 20.09 -0.99
CA VAL A 453 9.61 20.78 -0.96
C VAL A 453 10.09 21.08 -2.37
N ARG A 454 10.45 22.32 -2.64
CA ARG A 454 11.10 22.66 -3.92
C ARG A 454 12.52 22.12 -3.93
N VAL A 455 12.81 21.25 -4.90
CA VAL A 455 14.12 20.59 -5.06
C VAL A 455 14.95 21.16 -6.18
N ILE A 456 14.29 21.71 -7.22
CA ILE A 456 14.88 22.50 -8.30
C ILE A 456 13.94 23.64 -8.70
N SER A 457 14.46 24.64 -9.39
CA SER A 457 13.67 25.72 -9.93
C SER A 457 12.70 25.24 -11.02
N GLU A 458 11.59 25.93 -11.17
CA GLU A 458 10.61 25.66 -12.23
C GLU A 458 11.22 25.78 -13.64
N LYS A 459 12.14 26.73 -13.81
CA LYS A 459 12.90 26.93 -15.06
C LYS A 459 13.71 25.67 -15.39
N ALA A 460 14.44 25.10 -14.42
CA ALA A 460 15.23 23.91 -14.61
C ALA A 460 14.34 22.68 -14.88
N ALA A 461 13.21 22.56 -14.16
CA ALA A 461 12.25 21.48 -14.38
C ALA A 461 11.65 21.52 -15.78
N ARG A 462 11.23 22.70 -16.28
CA ARG A 462 10.74 22.86 -17.66
C ARG A 462 11.80 22.54 -18.71
N ALA A 463 13.02 23.02 -18.52
CA ALA A 463 14.12 22.71 -19.44
C ALA A 463 14.41 21.20 -19.47
N MET A 464 14.41 20.55 -18.30
CA MET A 464 14.62 19.11 -18.20
C MET A 464 13.48 18.32 -18.86
N THR A 465 12.22 18.71 -18.64
CA THR A 465 11.05 18.10 -19.31
C THR A 465 11.19 18.15 -20.84
N SER A 466 11.57 19.32 -21.40
CA SER A 466 11.79 19.46 -22.83
C SER A 466 12.89 18.50 -23.35
N ILE A 467 14.00 18.36 -22.62
CA ILE A 467 15.07 17.41 -22.95
C ILE A 467 14.55 15.97 -22.91
N MET A 468 13.74 15.63 -21.90
CA MET A 468 13.22 14.28 -21.69
C MET A 468 12.23 13.82 -22.76
N VAL A 469 11.47 14.74 -23.37
CA VAL A 469 10.56 14.42 -24.49
C VAL A 469 11.35 13.85 -25.67
N GLY A 470 12.56 14.35 -25.94
CA GLY A 470 13.42 13.88 -27.03
C GLY A 470 13.79 12.40 -26.96
N VAL A 471 13.67 11.76 -25.79
CA VAL A 471 13.96 10.32 -25.58
C VAL A 471 12.90 9.42 -26.24
N THR A 472 11.64 9.88 -26.28
CA THR A 472 10.51 9.12 -26.84
C THR A 472 10.21 9.50 -28.28
N GLU A 473 10.88 10.52 -28.81
CA GLU A 473 10.80 10.94 -30.21
C GLU A 473 11.70 10.09 -31.14
N THR A 474 11.60 10.34 -32.45
CA THR A 474 12.43 9.67 -33.47
C THR A 474 13.92 9.84 -33.16
N GLY A 475 14.65 8.74 -33.18
CA GLY A 475 16.09 8.69 -32.84
C GLY A 475 16.38 8.75 -31.34
N GLY A 476 15.37 8.72 -30.49
CA GLY A 476 15.55 8.56 -29.04
C GLY A 476 15.60 7.10 -28.60
N THR A 477 16.06 6.85 -27.37
CA THR A 477 16.28 5.50 -26.82
C THR A 477 15.01 4.78 -26.39
N ALA A 478 13.83 5.43 -26.40
CA ALA A 478 12.56 4.83 -25.94
C ALA A 478 11.36 5.21 -26.80
N ARG A 479 11.45 5.09 -28.11
CA ARG A 479 10.32 5.32 -29.02
C ARG A 479 9.10 4.45 -28.68
N ALA A 480 9.32 3.26 -28.11
CA ALA A 480 8.28 2.36 -27.70
C ALA A 480 7.41 2.89 -26.53
N ALA A 481 7.86 3.93 -25.80
CA ALA A 481 7.07 4.61 -24.78
C ALA A 481 6.18 5.73 -25.33
N ALA A 482 6.28 6.08 -26.65
CA ALA A 482 5.50 7.15 -27.24
C ALA A 482 4.01 6.80 -27.24
N ILE A 483 3.17 7.78 -26.89
CA ILE A 483 1.71 7.65 -26.82
C ILE A 483 1.08 8.61 -27.84
N ASP A 484 0.16 8.10 -28.65
CA ASP A 484 -0.51 8.91 -29.66
C ASP A 484 -1.32 10.04 -29.01
N GLY A 485 -1.06 11.26 -29.44
CA GLY A 485 -1.72 12.46 -28.93
C GLY A 485 -1.17 13.00 -27.62
N TYR A 486 -0.12 12.39 -27.04
CA TYR A 486 0.49 12.88 -25.81
C TYR A 486 2.01 12.98 -25.95
N ALA A 487 2.58 14.08 -25.46
CA ALA A 487 4.01 14.17 -25.28
C ALA A 487 4.40 13.36 -24.02
N VAL A 488 5.36 12.47 -24.15
CA VAL A 488 5.88 11.66 -23.05
C VAL A 488 7.29 12.12 -22.71
N ALA A 489 7.54 12.49 -21.46
CA ALA A 489 8.87 12.77 -20.95
C ALA A 489 9.39 11.58 -20.16
N GLY A 490 10.58 11.05 -20.50
CA GLY A 490 11.09 9.87 -19.79
C GLY A 490 12.56 9.58 -19.99
N LYS A 491 13.03 8.50 -19.35
CA LYS A 491 14.40 7.99 -19.45
C LYS A 491 14.45 6.48 -19.31
N THR A 492 15.22 5.83 -20.18
CA THR A 492 15.59 4.41 -20.09
C THR A 492 16.71 4.20 -19.07
N GLY A 493 16.66 3.07 -18.39
CA GLY A 493 17.76 2.53 -17.61
C GLY A 493 18.04 1.08 -18.01
N THR A 494 19.32 0.72 -18.01
CA THR A 494 19.79 -0.65 -18.18
C THR A 494 21.00 -0.77 -17.28
N ALA A 495 20.89 -1.55 -16.21
CA ALA A 495 21.92 -1.69 -15.20
C ALA A 495 22.25 -3.17 -14.98
N GLN A 496 23.53 -3.52 -14.99
CA GLN A 496 24.00 -4.83 -14.58
C GLN A 496 23.82 -5.01 -13.07
N LYS A 497 23.54 -6.21 -12.62
CA LYS A 497 23.46 -6.53 -11.19
C LYS A 497 24.83 -6.92 -10.68
N VAL A 498 25.09 -6.53 -9.43
CA VAL A 498 26.27 -6.98 -8.70
C VAL A 498 25.99 -8.36 -8.09
N SER A 499 26.82 -9.34 -8.34
CA SER A 499 26.77 -10.68 -7.77
C SER A 499 28.17 -11.07 -7.31
N GLY A 500 28.34 -11.45 -6.04
CA GLY A 500 29.66 -11.79 -5.50
C GLY A 500 30.70 -10.66 -5.55
N GLY A 501 30.25 -9.40 -5.50
CA GLY A 501 31.15 -8.23 -5.53
C GLY A 501 31.55 -7.75 -6.93
N HIS A 502 31.08 -8.43 -8.00
CA HIS A 502 31.35 -8.06 -9.40
C HIS A 502 30.06 -7.88 -10.18
N TYR A 503 30.13 -7.12 -11.28
CA TYR A 503 28.99 -7.01 -12.21
C TYR A 503 28.81 -8.34 -12.95
N ASP A 504 27.60 -8.89 -12.90
CA ASP A 504 27.21 -10.12 -13.57
C ASP A 504 26.68 -9.78 -14.97
N ALA A 505 27.42 -10.17 -16.02
CA ALA A 505 27.08 -9.88 -17.41
C ALA A 505 25.76 -10.55 -17.86
N SER A 506 25.27 -11.57 -17.13
CA SER A 506 24.03 -12.28 -17.42
C SER A 506 22.80 -11.69 -16.72
N LYS A 507 22.97 -10.78 -15.72
CA LYS A 507 21.90 -10.27 -14.87
C LYS A 507 21.74 -8.78 -15.02
N TRP A 508 20.57 -8.37 -15.47
CA TRP A 508 20.25 -6.99 -15.76
C TRP A 508 18.97 -6.55 -15.05
N VAL A 509 18.87 -5.25 -14.79
CA VAL A 509 17.62 -4.56 -14.47
C VAL A 509 17.32 -3.61 -15.62
N SER A 510 16.22 -3.87 -16.32
CA SER A 510 15.71 -3.02 -17.38
C SER A 510 14.68 -2.06 -16.81
N SER A 511 14.78 -0.77 -17.08
CA SER A 511 13.82 0.20 -16.54
C SER A 511 13.45 1.28 -17.56
N PHE A 512 12.23 1.81 -17.38
CA PHE A 512 11.80 3.06 -17.99
C PHE A 512 11.01 3.87 -16.95
N ILE A 513 11.35 5.15 -16.84
CA ILE A 513 10.72 6.04 -15.87
C ILE A 513 10.38 7.34 -16.57
N GLY A 514 9.15 7.80 -16.44
CA GLY A 514 8.67 8.99 -17.11
C GLY A 514 7.34 9.48 -16.58
N PHE A 515 6.81 10.49 -17.25
CA PHE A 515 5.50 11.05 -16.95
C PHE A 515 4.78 11.50 -18.24
N ALA A 516 3.47 11.55 -18.14
CA ALA A 516 2.60 11.95 -19.24
C ALA A 516 1.33 12.66 -18.72
N PRO A 517 0.79 13.64 -19.52
CA PRO A 517 1.44 14.36 -20.61
C PRO A 517 2.63 15.19 -20.13
N ALA A 518 3.60 15.50 -20.99
CA ALA A 518 4.79 16.26 -20.58
C ALA A 518 4.49 17.75 -20.29
N ASP A 519 3.48 18.31 -20.96
CA ASP A 519 3.04 19.71 -20.83
C ASP A 519 2.11 19.94 -19.63
N ASN A 520 1.33 18.91 -19.22
CA ASN A 520 0.45 18.95 -18.06
C ASN A 520 0.45 17.58 -17.38
N PRO A 521 1.50 17.24 -16.63
CA PRO A 521 1.67 15.90 -16.07
C PRO A 521 0.52 15.46 -15.15
N ARG A 522 -0.03 14.28 -15.44
CA ARG A 522 -1.12 13.69 -14.65
C ARG A 522 -0.68 12.39 -13.97
N VAL A 523 0.29 11.71 -14.56
CA VAL A 523 0.85 10.50 -13.97
C VAL A 523 2.37 10.47 -14.18
N ALA A 524 3.11 10.13 -13.13
CA ALA A 524 4.50 9.73 -13.17
C ALA A 524 4.56 8.22 -12.94
N ILE A 525 5.29 7.50 -13.81
CA ILE A 525 5.30 6.04 -13.79
C ILE A 525 6.74 5.54 -13.84
N ALA A 526 7.07 4.58 -12.98
CA ALA A 526 8.29 3.79 -13.04
C ALA A 526 7.94 2.34 -13.36
N VAL A 527 8.66 1.75 -14.33
CA VAL A 527 8.60 0.33 -14.65
C VAL A 527 10.01 -0.25 -14.58
N LEU A 528 10.15 -1.35 -13.85
CA LEU A 528 11.40 -2.09 -13.70
C LEU A 528 11.16 -3.57 -13.94
N VAL A 529 12.02 -4.18 -14.74
CA VAL A 529 12.02 -5.61 -15.04
C VAL A 529 13.33 -6.20 -14.56
N ASP A 530 13.26 -7.09 -13.57
CA ASP A 530 14.41 -7.72 -12.92
C ASP A 530 14.78 -9.02 -13.62
N GLU A 531 16.01 -9.12 -14.12
CA GLU A 531 16.58 -10.26 -14.83
C GLU A 531 15.69 -10.74 -16.01
N PRO A 532 15.33 -9.84 -16.99
CA PRO A 532 14.58 -10.26 -18.16
C PRO A 532 15.41 -11.20 -19.05
N GLN A 533 14.76 -12.16 -19.69
CA GLN A 533 15.35 -13.05 -20.69
C GLN A 533 15.01 -12.59 -22.11
N GLY A 534 15.89 -12.90 -23.09
CA GLY A 534 15.66 -12.54 -24.49
C GLY A 534 15.88 -11.09 -24.87
N GLY A 535 16.49 -10.29 -23.96
CA GLY A 535 16.82 -8.89 -24.16
C GLY A 535 16.79 -8.10 -22.86
N HIS A 536 17.66 -7.10 -22.73
CA HIS A 536 17.82 -6.35 -21.47
C HIS A 536 17.75 -4.83 -21.62
N LEU A 537 17.56 -4.30 -22.84
CA LEU A 537 17.50 -2.85 -23.05
C LEU A 537 16.18 -2.26 -22.52
N GLY A 538 16.26 -1.29 -21.61
CA GLY A 538 15.07 -0.67 -21.01
C GLY A 538 14.08 -0.08 -22.02
N GLY A 539 14.58 0.41 -23.16
CA GLY A 539 13.74 0.92 -24.26
C GLY A 539 12.94 -0.16 -24.99
N ALA A 540 13.42 -1.40 -25.02
CA ALA A 540 12.73 -2.54 -25.64
C ALA A 540 11.85 -3.29 -24.64
N VAL A 541 12.29 -3.43 -23.39
CA VAL A 541 11.64 -4.26 -22.36
C VAL A 541 10.65 -3.45 -21.50
N ALA A 542 11.08 -2.32 -20.93
CA ALA A 542 10.27 -1.57 -19.96
C ALA A 542 9.41 -0.46 -20.56
N ALA A 543 9.85 0.15 -21.67
CA ALA A 543 9.13 1.25 -22.31
C ALA A 543 7.74 0.86 -22.88
N PRO A 544 7.54 -0.34 -23.50
CA PRO A 544 6.21 -0.78 -23.93
C PRO A 544 5.23 -0.94 -22.76
N ILE A 545 5.70 -1.46 -21.61
CA ILE A 545 4.89 -1.65 -20.40
C ILE A 545 4.45 -0.29 -19.84
N PHE A 546 5.38 0.68 -19.78
CA PHE A 546 5.06 2.05 -19.41
C PHE A 546 3.97 2.64 -20.31
N ARG A 547 4.11 2.50 -21.64
CA ARG A 547 3.13 2.97 -22.60
C ARG A 547 1.75 2.40 -22.32
N GLU A 548 1.64 1.08 -22.16
CA GLU A 548 0.37 0.42 -21.89
C GLU A 548 -0.30 0.96 -20.62
N ILE A 549 0.44 1.06 -19.51
CA ILE A 549 -0.07 1.58 -18.24
C ILE A 549 -0.48 3.05 -18.40
N ALA A 550 0.36 3.88 -19.00
CA ALA A 550 0.12 5.30 -19.18
C ALA A 550 -1.10 5.59 -20.08
N GLU A 551 -1.26 4.88 -21.21
CA GLU A 551 -2.43 5.01 -22.09
C GLU A 551 -3.74 4.71 -21.36
N GLN A 552 -3.78 3.64 -20.58
CA GLN A 552 -4.97 3.28 -19.79
C GLN A 552 -5.22 4.30 -18.67
N ALA A 553 -4.16 4.75 -18.00
CA ALA A 553 -4.27 5.75 -16.95
C ALA A 553 -4.82 7.09 -17.48
N LEU A 554 -4.30 7.59 -18.58
CA LEU A 554 -4.74 8.84 -19.19
C LEU A 554 -6.20 8.77 -19.66
N ARG A 555 -6.61 7.66 -20.27
CA ARG A 555 -8.02 7.43 -20.66
C ARG A 555 -8.95 7.41 -19.42
N TYR A 556 -8.58 6.66 -18.40
CA TYR A 556 -9.37 6.54 -17.16
C TYR A 556 -9.49 7.88 -16.42
N LEU A 557 -8.41 8.66 -16.38
CA LEU A 557 -8.37 9.99 -15.78
C LEU A 557 -9.01 11.08 -16.68
N HIS A 558 -9.59 10.69 -17.82
CA HIS A 558 -10.23 11.59 -18.80
C HIS A 558 -9.32 12.75 -19.24
N VAL A 559 -8.03 12.47 -19.42
CA VAL A 559 -7.07 13.46 -19.95
C VAL A 559 -7.24 13.56 -21.46
N PRO A 560 -7.61 14.70 -22.01
CA PRO A 560 -7.77 14.82 -23.47
C PRO A 560 -6.39 14.81 -24.18
N PRO A 561 -6.29 14.15 -25.34
CA PRO A 561 -5.08 14.21 -26.15
C PRO A 561 -4.89 15.62 -26.75
N SER A 562 -3.64 16.00 -27.01
CA SER A 562 -3.29 17.27 -27.64
C SER A 562 -3.74 17.32 -29.12
N PRO A 563 -4.63 18.23 -29.50
CA PRO A 563 -5.07 18.37 -30.91
C PRO A 563 -3.87 18.65 -31.87
N ALA A 564 -2.89 19.41 -31.39
CA ALA A 564 -1.70 19.73 -32.18
C ALA A 564 -0.84 18.49 -32.52
N LEU A 565 -0.69 17.57 -31.54
CA LEU A 565 0.05 16.32 -31.77
C LEU A 565 -0.71 15.35 -32.68
N LEU A 566 -2.04 15.28 -32.53
CA LEU A 566 -2.87 14.49 -33.44
C LEU A 566 -2.82 15.02 -34.88
N ALA A 567 -2.88 16.35 -35.06
CA ALA A 567 -2.77 16.98 -36.38
C ALA A 567 -1.39 16.73 -37.02
N LYS A 568 -0.31 16.82 -36.23
CA LYS A 568 1.06 16.51 -36.71
C LYS A 568 1.20 15.07 -37.23
N LYS A 569 0.59 14.12 -36.53
CA LYS A 569 0.56 12.70 -36.92
C LYS A 569 -0.26 12.51 -38.20
N ALA A 570 -1.43 13.11 -38.31
CA ALA A 570 -2.27 13.05 -39.54
C ALA A 570 -1.57 13.67 -40.75
N ALA A 571 -0.81 14.74 -40.56
CA ALA A 571 -0.02 15.37 -41.64
C ALA A 571 1.18 14.50 -42.05
N GLY A 572 1.87 13.85 -41.06
CA GLY A 572 2.99 12.95 -41.34
C GLY A 572 2.59 11.64 -42.03
N GLY A 573 1.37 11.14 -41.76
CA GLY A 573 0.80 9.95 -42.41
C GLY A 573 0.45 10.20 -43.91
N ARG A 574 0.09 11.43 -44.26
CA ARG A 574 -0.20 11.79 -45.69
C ARG A 574 1.03 11.94 -46.52
N ALA A 575 2.22 12.16 -45.97
CA ALA A 575 3.48 12.27 -46.72
C ALA A 575 4.06 10.91 -47.12
N GLY A 576 3.58 9.81 -46.54
CA GLY A 576 3.99 8.43 -46.87
C GLY A 576 3.18 7.76 -47.99
N ASP A 577 2.00 8.32 -48.37
CA ASP A 577 1.07 7.75 -49.36
C ASP A 577 1.11 8.49 -50.73
N ALA A 578 2.20 9.18 -51.07
CA ALA A 578 2.38 9.67 -52.42
C ALA A 578 2.61 8.47 -53.36
N LYS A 579 1.55 8.14 -54.11
CA LYS A 579 1.60 7.13 -55.19
C LYS A 579 2.80 7.37 -56.13
N PRO A 580 3.42 6.28 -56.63
CA PRO A 580 4.41 6.43 -57.69
C PRO A 580 3.75 7.07 -58.92
N VAL A 581 4.36 8.15 -59.40
CA VAL A 581 4.03 8.73 -60.71
C VAL A 581 4.44 7.72 -61.75
N ASP A 582 3.49 7.21 -62.54
CA ASP A 582 3.72 6.46 -63.77
C ASP A 582 4.47 7.34 -64.73
N VAL A 583 5.73 7.05 -64.98
CA VAL A 583 6.48 7.57 -66.16
C VAL A 583 6.80 6.39 -67.03
N ASN A 584 5.84 6.12 -67.91
CA ASN A 584 6.09 5.26 -69.08
C ASN A 584 6.51 6.13 -70.23
N ALA A 585 7.81 6.16 -70.57
CA ALA A 585 8.33 6.37 -71.96
C ALA A 585 9.84 6.18 -72.05
N GLY A 586 10.27 5.16 -72.71
CA GLY A 586 11.44 5.25 -73.63
C GLY A 586 12.79 4.87 -73.08
N GLY A 587 13.21 3.63 -73.32
CA GLY A 587 14.47 3.37 -74.00
C GLY A 587 15.72 3.11 -73.18
N THR A 588 16.25 1.93 -73.44
CA THR A 588 17.62 1.43 -73.45
C THR A 588 18.24 0.85 -72.19
N ARG A 589 18.52 -0.43 -72.35
CA ARG A 589 19.23 -1.32 -71.40
C ARG A 589 20.65 -0.86 -71.12
N THR A 590 21.02 -0.74 -69.88
CA THR A 590 22.39 -1.11 -69.46
C THR A 590 22.28 -1.68 -68.05
N ARG A 591 22.93 -2.80 -67.85
CA ARG A 591 22.94 -3.69 -66.74
C ARG A 591 23.86 -3.12 -65.67
N ALA A 592 23.34 -2.79 -64.51
CA ALA A 592 24.15 -2.60 -63.29
C ALA A 592 23.34 -3.09 -62.06
N ALA A 593 24.02 -3.76 -61.21
CA ALA A 593 23.49 -4.53 -60.07
C ALA A 593 22.68 -3.70 -59.08
N SER A 594 21.50 -4.19 -58.76
CA SER A 594 20.68 -3.74 -57.65
C SER A 594 21.21 -4.28 -56.35
N SER A 595 21.50 -3.41 -55.38
CA SER A 595 21.58 -3.74 -53.97
C SER A 595 20.50 -2.94 -53.25
N ASP A 596 19.30 -3.47 -53.25
CA ASP A 596 18.29 -3.11 -52.26
C ASP A 596 18.61 -3.87 -50.98
N SER A 597 18.99 -3.15 -49.95
CA SER A 597 18.95 -3.62 -48.57
C SER A 597 18.20 -2.61 -47.75
N ALA A 598 16.91 -2.88 -47.56
CA ALA A 598 16.21 -2.37 -46.40
C ALA A 598 16.91 -2.96 -45.18
N GLY A 599 17.69 -2.14 -44.49
CA GLY A 599 18.44 -2.55 -43.32
C GLY A 599 17.51 -2.72 -42.13
N ASP A 600 17.07 -3.94 -41.87
CA ASP A 600 16.86 -4.40 -40.51
C ASP A 600 18.23 -4.33 -39.84
N VAL A 601 18.34 -3.50 -38.82
CA VAL A 601 19.52 -3.41 -37.96
C VAL A 601 19.50 -4.62 -37.03
N ASP A 602 20.02 -5.74 -37.55
CA ASP A 602 20.50 -6.83 -36.71
C ASP A 602 21.67 -6.30 -35.90
N VAL A 603 21.45 -6.15 -34.60
CA VAL A 603 22.49 -5.82 -33.61
C VAL A 603 23.28 -7.09 -33.39
N ASP A 604 24.39 -7.25 -34.10
CA ASP A 604 25.40 -8.29 -33.84
C ASP A 604 26.02 -8.00 -32.46
N GLU A 605 25.53 -8.66 -31.43
CA GLU A 605 26.07 -8.65 -30.08
C GLU A 605 27.34 -9.49 -30.03
N ARG A 606 28.49 -8.85 -30.26
CA ARG A 606 29.73 -9.39 -29.71
C ARG A 606 29.91 -8.85 -28.28
N PRO A 607 30.03 -9.70 -27.26
CA PRO A 607 30.32 -9.25 -25.92
C PRO A 607 31.73 -8.67 -25.89
N GLY A 608 31.81 -7.36 -25.80
CA GLY A 608 33.02 -6.65 -25.42
C GLY A 608 33.32 -7.01 -23.96
N SER A 609 34.11 -8.06 -23.75
CA SER A 609 34.78 -8.34 -22.52
C SER A 609 35.71 -7.17 -22.21
N ASP A 610 35.69 -6.76 -20.91
CA ASP A 610 36.56 -5.82 -20.21
C ASP A 610 35.94 -4.46 -19.89
N VAL A 611 34.88 -4.50 -19.07
CA VAL A 611 34.65 -3.43 -18.10
C VAL A 611 35.26 -3.92 -16.77
N ALA A 612 36.56 -3.76 -16.61
CA ALA A 612 37.21 -3.88 -15.32
C ALA A 612 36.87 -2.63 -14.49
N LEU A 613 35.67 -2.59 -13.96
CA LEU A 613 35.30 -1.69 -12.88
C LEU A 613 35.70 -2.41 -11.59
N ALA A 614 36.80 -1.98 -10.97
CA ALA A 614 37.17 -2.45 -9.64
C ALA A 614 36.01 -2.20 -8.69
N ALA A 615 35.51 -3.27 -8.10
CA ALA A 615 34.72 -3.18 -6.89
C ALA A 615 35.55 -2.45 -5.83
N PRO A 616 34.96 -1.62 -4.99
CA PRO A 616 35.68 -0.99 -3.90
C PRO A 616 36.20 -2.10 -2.97
N GLU A 617 37.52 -2.21 -2.88
CA GLU A 617 38.18 -2.91 -1.79
C GLU A 617 37.94 -2.05 -0.56
N ASP A 618 37.03 -2.47 0.30
CA ASP A 618 37.13 -2.24 1.74
C ASP A 618 35.97 -2.96 2.46
N GLY A 619 36.39 -3.85 3.38
CA GLY A 619 35.71 -4.27 4.60
C GLY A 619 34.33 -4.90 4.46
N ALA A 620 34.37 -6.21 4.33
CA ALA A 620 33.23 -7.10 4.43
C ALA A 620 32.35 -6.83 5.66
N GLU A 621 31.08 -6.58 5.43
CA GLU A 621 30.02 -7.19 6.22
C GLU A 621 29.05 -7.85 5.25
N SER A 622 29.07 -9.17 5.28
CA SER A 622 28.21 -10.04 4.51
C SER A 622 26.76 -9.82 4.91
N PRO A 623 25.80 -9.85 3.97
CA PRO A 623 24.40 -9.91 4.33
C PRO A 623 24.10 -11.27 4.92
N VAL A 624 23.57 -11.25 6.14
CA VAL A 624 23.05 -12.38 6.90
C VAL A 624 22.04 -13.15 6.05
N GLY A 625 22.30 -14.42 5.84
CA GLY A 625 21.35 -15.40 5.32
C GLY A 625 20.21 -15.66 6.32
N PRO A 626 19.16 -16.39 5.94
CA PRO A 626 17.99 -16.57 6.78
C PRO A 626 18.34 -17.32 8.05
N ALA A 627 18.06 -16.68 9.20
CA ALA A 627 18.22 -17.26 10.52
C ALA A 627 17.27 -18.44 10.69
N GLY A 628 17.86 -19.60 10.97
CA GLY A 628 17.17 -20.75 11.54
C GLY A 628 16.65 -20.42 12.93
N THR A 629 15.56 -21.06 13.25
CA THR A 629 14.93 -21.10 14.58
C THR A 629 15.89 -21.67 15.60
N ASP A 630 16.14 -20.91 16.68
CA ASP A 630 16.50 -21.48 17.98
C ASP A 630 15.85 -20.67 19.10
N GLU A 631 15.25 -21.44 19.99
CA GLU A 631 14.61 -20.99 21.23
C GLU A 631 15.66 -20.51 22.24
N ALA A 632 15.28 -19.54 23.03
CA ALA A 632 15.39 -19.42 24.46
C ALA A 632 16.03 -18.16 25.02
N GLN A 633 15.32 -17.64 26.00
CA GLN A 633 15.73 -16.97 27.25
C GLN A 633 16.08 -15.49 27.22
N ASP A 634 15.07 -14.76 27.73
CA ASP A 634 15.06 -13.80 28.86
C ASP A 634 16.30 -12.92 29.08
N GLY A 635 16.09 -11.62 29.00
CA GLY A 635 17.09 -10.62 29.36
C GLY A 635 16.64 -9.19 29.01
N GLY A 636 15.70 -8.64 29.79
CA GLY A 636 15.20 -7.29 29.65
C GLY A 636 16.29 -6.20 29.70
N ARG A 637 16.22 -5.24 28.81
CA ARG A 637 16.63 -3.85 29.06
C ARG A 637 15.80 -2.92 28.17
N GLY A 638 15.18 -1.95 28.85
CA GLY A 638 14.23 -1.00 28.36
C GLY A 638 14.76 -0.06 27.29
N TRP A 639 13.87 0.32 26.42
CA TRP A 639 14.00 1.48 25.55
C TRP A 639 13.22 2.63 26.20
N GLU A 640 13.93 3.66 26.59
CA GLU A 640 13.37 4.91 27.09
C GLU A 640 12.56 5.60 26.00
N THR A 641 11.29 5.75 26.29
CA THR A 641 10.37 6.63 25.57
C THR A 641 10.66 8.07 26.00
N VAL A 642 11.11 8.90 25.09
CA VAL A 642 11.14 10.35 25.30
C VAL A 642 9.69 10.84 25.20
N ALA A 643 9.10 11.12 26.35
CA ALA A 643 7.84 11.83 26.49
C ALA A 643 8.08 13.32 26.21
N LEU A 644 7.35 13.87 25.25
CA LEU A 644 7.18 15.32 25.13
C LEU A 644 6.13 15.76 26.15
N GLY A 645 6.58 16.61 27.06
CA GLY A 645 5.82 17.12 28.17
C GLY A 645 4.66 18.00 27.77
N ASP A 646 3.61 17.75 28.50
CA ASP A 646 2.44 18.59 28.70
C ASP A 646 2.86 19.83 29.53
N GLY A 647 2.53 21.00 29.04
CA GLY A 647 2.83 22.26 29.71
C GLY A 647 1.59 23.14 29.71
N THR A 648 0.79 22.95 30.73
CA THR A 648 -0.29 23.86 31.13
C THR A 648 0.24 25.06 31.91
N ASP A 649 -0.56 26.12 31.87
CA ASP A 649 -0.65 27.30 32.73
C ASP A 649 0.39 28.41 32.58
N VAL A 650 -0.13 29.58 32.24
CA VAL A 650 0.03 30.86 32.97
C VAL A 650 -0.97 31.90 32.38
N ASP A 651 -2.00 32.20 33.08
CA ASP A 651 -2.28 33.39 33.88
C ASP A 651 -2.49 34.70 33.14
N GLN A 652 -3.69 35.26 33.45
CA GLN A 652 -4.20 36.58 33.10
C GLN A 652 -3.44 37.66 33.82
N THR A 653 -3.11 38.76 33.13
CA THR A 653 -3.25 40.11 33.73
C THR A 653 -3.43 41.17 32.65
N ASN A 654 -4.35 42.06 32.95
CA ASN A 654 -4.77 43.30 32.29
C ASN A 654 -3.62 44.30 32.01
N ALA A 655 -3.78 45.09 30.97
CA ALA A 655 -3.88 46.57 31.12
C ALA A 655 -4.07 47.27 29.80
N ASP A 656 -4.94 48.26 29.84
CA ASP A 656 -5.31 49.31 28.90
C ASP A 656 -4.12 50.06 28.26
N GLU A 657 -4.29 50.53 27.05
CA GLU A 657 -4.43 51.97 26.67
C GLU A 657 -4.17 52.25 25.18
N THR A 658 -5.16 52.83 24.57
CA THR A 658 -5.21 53.91 23.58
C THR A 658 -4.08 54.17 22.59
N GLY A 659 -4.45 54.36 21.32
CA GLY A 659 -3.64 55.10 20.34
C GLY A 659 -4.15 54.98 18.91
N ASP A 660 -4.74 56.05 18.44
CA ASP A 660 -5.19 56.37 17.08
C ASP A 660 -4.17 56.07 15.97
N GLY A 661 -4.70 55.80 14.75
CA GLY A 661 -3.97 56.14 13.54
C GLY A 661 -4.19 55.28 12.31
N ASP A 662 -5.05 55.76 11.45
CA ASP A 662 -5.02 55.72 9.98
C ASP A 662 -4.78 54.38 9.20
N GLY A 663 -5.81 54.02 8.48
CA GLY A 663 -5.85 53.83 7.02
C GLY A 663 -4.92 52.81 6.41
N ASP A 664 -5.46 51.59 6.16
CA ASP A 664 -5.05 50.90 4.93
C ASP A 664 -6.18 50.03 4.37
N ASP A 665 -6.59 50.43 3.17
CA ASP A 665 -7.70 49.89 2.39
C ASP A 665 -7.29 48.52 1.79
N ALA A 666 -7.32 47.44 2.60
CA ALA A 666 -7.08 46.08 2.14
C ALA A 666 -8.32 45.59 1.37
N ARG A 667 -8.26 45.63 0.06
CA ARG A 667 -9.19 45.03 -0.89
C ARG A 667 -9.58 43.64 -0.46
N ARG A 668 -10.77 43.46 0.09
CA ARG A 668 -11.43 42.16 0.29
C ARG A 668 -11.64 41.53 -1.09
N VAL A 669 -10.92 40.45 -1.36
CA VAL A 669 -11.23 39.55 -2.47
C VAL A 669 -12.64 39.02 -2.21
N PRO A 670 -13.60 39.13 -3.15
CA PRO A 670 -14.96 38.66 -2.94
C PRO A 670 -14.92 37.14 -2.72
N ALA A 671 -15.52 36.68 -1.63
CA ALA A 671 -15.65 35.26 -1.32
C ALA A 671 -16.34 34.56 -2.50
N ALA A 672 -15.74 33.48 -3.01
CA ALA A 672 -16.29 32.72 -4.12
C ALA A 672 -17.68 32.19 -3.70
N ARG A 673 -18.72 32.59 -4.41
CA ARG A 673 -20.09 32.12 -4.20
C ARG A 673 -20.28 30.75 -4.86
N ILE A 674 -20.96 29.83 -4.15
CA ILE A 674 -21.40 28.54 -4.65
C ILE A 674 -22.92 28.49 -4.66
N THR A 675 -23.50 27.53 -5.41
CA THR A 675 -24.94 27.34 -5.43
C THR A 675 -25.31 26.06 -4.70
N VAL A 676 -26.11 26.18 -3.64
CA VAL A 676 -26.66 25.02 -2.92
C VAL A 676 -27.74 24.38 -3.80
N PRO A 677 -27.60 23.08 -4.18
CA PRO A 677 -28.59 22.37 -4.97
C PRO A 677 -29.88 22.11 -4.20
N ASP A 678 -30.97 21.86 -4.95
CA ASP A 678 -32.19 21.32 -4.35
C ASP A 678 -32.01 19.80 -4.14
N PHE A 679 -32.08 19.38 -2.90
CA PHE A 679 -32.00 17.97 -2.52
C PHE A 679 -33.36 17.31 -2.35
N SER A 680 -34.48 18.04 -2.41
CA SER A 680 -35.83 17.53 -2.17
C SER A 680 -36.14 16.32 -3.05
N GLY A 681 -36.62 15.23 -2.45
CA GLY A 681 -36.96 13.98 -3.14
C GLY A 681 -35.76 13.12 -3.57
N LEU A 682 -34.51 13.58 -3.38
CA LEU A 682 -33.33 12.80 -3.70
C LEU A 682 -33.06 11.74 -2.63
N THR A 683 -32.65 10.56 -3.05
CA THR A 683 -32.13 9.55 -2.12
C THR A 683 -30.81 10.06 -1.49
N VAL A 684 -30.43 9.53 -0.33
CA VAL A 684 -29.19 9.91 0.37
C VAL A 684 -27.97 9.88 -0.58
N ALA A 685 -27.83 8.81 -1.38
CA ALA A 685 -26.74 8.69 -2.34
C ALA A 685 -26.78 9.74 -3.47
N ALA A 686 -28.00 10.11 -3.92
CA ALA A 686 -28.16 11.13 -4.95
C ALA A 686 -27.90 12.53 -4.41
N ALA A 687 -28.34 12.81 -3.18
CA ALA A 687 -28.09 14.08 -2.49
C ALA A 687 -26.60 14.29 -2.21
N LEU A 688 -25.88 13.28 -1.76
CA LEU A 688 -24.43 13.31 -1.56
C LEU A 688 -23.68 13.61 -2.87
N ARG A 689 -24.05 12.97 -3.98
CA ARG A 689 -23.44 13.25 -5.29
C ARG A 689 -23.75 14.68 -5.78
N ALA A 690 -24.94 15.20 -5.53
CA ALA A 690 -25.30 16.55 -5.91
C ALA A 690 -24.52 17.59 -5.06
N ALA A 691 -24.41 17.38 -3.76
CA ALA A 691 -23.65 18.21 -2.83
C ALA A 691 -22.18 18.27 -3.23
N HIS A 692 -21.55 17.14 -3.47
CA HIS A 692 -20.16 17.04 -3.90
C HIS A 692 -19.87 17.80 -5.20
N ARG A 693 -20.75 17.67 -6.21
CA ARG A 693 -20.59 18.41 -7.49
C ARG A 693 -20.70 19.92 -7.35
N SER A 694 -21.43 20.39 -6.36
CA SER A 694 -21.65 21.82 -6.11
C SER A 694 -20.70 22.41 -5.07
N GLY A 695 -19.78 21.59 -4.51
CA GLY A 695 -18.86 22.04 -3.46
C GLY A 695 -19.56 22.38 -2.13
N VAL A 696 -20.74 21.78 -1.88
CA VAL A 696 -21.53 21.95 -0.66
C VAL A 696 -21.29 20.77 0.25
N GLU A 697 -21.02 21.02 1.51
CA GLU A 697 -20.93 19.98 2.52
C GLU A 697 -22.35 19.61 2.99
N LEU A 698 -22.66 18.29 3.03
CA LEU A 698 -23.97 17.80 3.41
C LEU A 698 -23.88 17.15 4.79
N ALA A 699 -24.65 17.65 5.76
CA ALA A 699 -24.80 17.07 7.08
C ALA A 699 -26.23 16.53 7.27
N LEU A 700 -26.34 15.45 8.05
CA LEU A 700 -27.63 14.94 8.48
C LEU A 700 -28.10 15.72 9.71
N ASP A 701 -29.42 15.97 9.79
CA ASP A 701 -30.00 16.58 10.99
C ASP A 701 -30.12 15.52 12.11
N ASP A 702 -29.92 15.93 13.36
CA ASP A 702 -29.90 15.04 14.50
C ASP A 702 -31.22 14.26 14.62
N GLY A 703 -31.13 12.91 14.62
CA GLY A 703 -32.28 12.00 14.70
C GLY A 703 -32.94 11.62 13.37
N ALA A 704 -32.39 12.07 12.21
CA ALA A 704 -32.92 11.70 10.92
C ALA A 704 -32.50 10.27 10.52
N ALA A 705 -33.46 9.50 9.95
CA ALA A 705 -33.16 8.19 9.39
C ALA A 705 -32.20 8.32 8.19
N VAL A 706 -31.17 7.49 8.15
CA VAL A 706 -30.17 7.45 7.03
C VAL A 706 -30.75 6.79 5.76
N THR A 707 -32.07 6.53 5.73
CA THR A 707 -32.75 5.84 4.61
C THR A 707 -33.96 6.65 4.16
N GLY A 708 -34.24 6.60 2.85
CA GLY A 708 -35.37 7.31 2.25
C GLY A 708 -34.96 8.45 1.32
N VAL A 709 -35.83 9.44 1.19
CA VAL A 709 -35.62 10.62 0.36
C VAL A 709 -35.50 11.90 1.21
N ALA A 710 -34.82 12.91 0.69
CA ALA A 710 -34.68 14.19 1.36
C ALA A 710 -36.05 14.90 1.45
N LEU A 711 -36.48 15.24 2.66
CA LEU A 711 -37.75 15.88 2.98
C LEU A 711 -37.59 17.38 3.23
N ARG A 712 -36.46 17.80 3.81
CA ARG A 712 -36.14 19.20 4.13
C ARG A 712 -34.63 19.42 4.04
N GLN A 713 -34.23 20.64 3.68
CA GLN A 713 -32.85 21.08 3.70
C GLN A 713 -32.70 22.47 4.29
N ARG A 714 -31.56 22.76 4.89
CA ARG A 714 -31.14 24.08 5.36
C ARG A 714 -29.64 24.28 5.09
N PRO A 715 -29.20 25.34 4.39
CA PRO A 715 -30.05 26.39 3.81
C PRO A 715 -30.91 25.91 2.62
N ALA A 716 -31.86 26.74 2.23
CA ALA A 716 -32.67 26.50 1.03
C ALA A 716 -31.79 26.51 -0.24
N PRO A 717 -32.25 25.92 -1.36
CA PRO A 717 -31.54 25.95 -2.63
C PRO A 717 -31.26 27.41 -3.05
N GLY A 718 -30.05 27.69 -3.53
CA GLY A 718 -29.68 29.04 -3.95
C GLY A 718 -28.23 29.44 -3.69
N PRO A 719 -27.85 30.68 -3.96
CA PRO A 719 -26.48 31.15 -3.77
C PRO A 719 -26.08 31.20 -2.29
N ALA A 720 -24.89 30.68 -1.98
CA ALA A 720 -24.31 30.67 -0.64
C ALA A 720 -22.80 30.92 -0.68
N GLU A 721 -22.18 31.16 0.46
CA GLU A 721 -20.74 31.31 0.58
C GLU A 721 -20.07 29.92 0.50
N ARG A 722 -18.85 29.87 -0.01
CA ARG A 722 -18.05 28.62 -0.07
C ARG A 722 -17.77 28.11 1.33
N GLY A 723 -18.01 26.80 1.56
CA GLY A 723 -17.88 26.16 2.88
C GLY A 723 -19.21 26.07 3.64
N VAL A 724 -20.35 26.41 3.03
CA VAL A 724 -21.67 26.22 3.63
C VAL A 724 -21.94 24.73 3.85
N VAL A 725 -22.38 24.39 5.06
CA VAL A 725 -22.86 23.06 5.43
C VAL A 725 -24.39 23.03 5.25
N CYS A 726 -24.87 22.15 4.35
CA CYS A 726 -26.31 21.98 4.15
C CYS A 726 -26.81 20.79 4.98
N ARG A 727 -27.70 21.06 5.95
CA ARG A 727 -28.35 20.01 6.76
C ARG A 727 -29.59 19.51 6.03
N VAL A 728 -29.68 18.18 5.90
CA VAL A 728 -30.78 17.52 5.19
C VAL A 728 -31.43 16.47 6.09
N VAL A 729 -32.76 16.51 6.14
CA VAL A 729 -33.58 15.52 6.83
C VAL A 729 -34.06 14.50 5.80
N PHE A 730 -33.77 13.23 6.01
CA PHE A 730 -34.24 12.12 5.19
C PHE A 730 -35.37 11.36 5.91
N GLY A 731 -36.33 10.83 5.14
CA GLY A 731 -37.43 10.04 5.65
C GLY A 731 -38.13 9.25 4.54
N ARG A 732 -39.15 8.46 4.92
CA ARG A 732 -40.00 7.76 3.93
C ARG A 732 -40.81 8.81 3.18
N GLY A 733 -40.59 8.93 1.86
CA GLY A 733 -41.48 9.70 1.01
C GLY A 733 -42.88 9.05 1.02
N ASN A 734 -43.93 9.88 1.06
CA ASN A 734 -45.29 9.45 0.95
C ASN A 734 -45.54 8.77 -0.39
#